data_bf84418eff27527c2bfc88aa6431ca14
#
_entry.id   bf84418eff27527c2bfc88aa6431ca14
#
_cell.length_a   1.000
_cell.length_b   1.000
_cell.length_c   1.000
_cell.angle_alpha   90.00
_cell.angle_beta   90.00
_cell.angle_gamma   90.00
#
_symmetry.space_group_name_H-M   'P 1'
#
loop_
_entity.id
_entity.type
_entity.pdbx_description
1 polymer ?
#
loop_
_entity_poly.entity_id
_entity_poly.type
_entity_poly.pdbx_seq_one_letter_code
_entity_poly.pdbx_strand_id
1 'polypeptide(L)'
;MTKKYFKYHLLSIALISFIACTERDTLGGEGTLHLKVGVTNRVKVTTRTMTDELQDSLQRHCTIGILNGKGTVRRYEGTDELPEALYLAAGSYTAQVTAGDSVPASFETIYYKEERPFDINSGETTNLELTCGIANTVVAVRYDETLSSVFQTYKVTVSTTGGSLDYLPGSKDSIGYYMLPANDNKLLWHLEATMPDGTGYTRKESILDVKPAYRYDLSFNFVPTDYKDGGGMVEISVNANPIREITDEVQIYQRPVFRGEDFDITSSAFYEVGMGKELSYTVTATSVLNELSMHCEQFTHCGLPARMNLMKLTEMERGRLETAGLSFKSEYNAGNSVGTTRVTFSDDLMKKITGEEGTYNITLHATDARGRTNERVLAISASDAVVLTKDAAEGDIWTSKAVLRGGLMKDTSDPLIFRYRTAGSSVWEEVPATLNGKEMTASITGLKVATTYEYVAIAGQKASSVVCRFTTEKAAQLPNAGFENWHGSKPAYVYESGGTMFWDTGNHGSQKAGTDITTADGSVAHSGNYSAKLESKFASMLGIGQFAAGNIFSGKYLATNMDGVVGNGVLGWGRPFASRPTALRGYIRYLSNTVNYNNKCEFINQGDPDIGSIFIVLGNWPGETYSGETWPVVVKTNYKDQSQAQLFDVNSEYIIGYGEKNFTTSTEGEGMIEFDIPVDYRYTNRKPTAIIVVASSSKYGDYFSGGTGSTMWLDDLELVYE
;
A
#
# COMPACT_ATOMS: atom_id res chain seq x y z
N MET A 1 -9.34 -87.19 -22.49
CA MET A 1 -10.27 -86.07 -22.26
C MET A 1 -10.50 -85.82 -20.77
N THR A 2 -9.52 -85.61 -19.96
CA THR A 2 -9.70 -85.38 -18.51
C THR A 2 -8.53 -84.63 -17.88
N LYS A 3 -8.18 -83.44 -18.43
CA LYS A 3 -7.18 -82.62 -17.83
C LYS A 3 -7.44 -81.07 -17.95
N LYS A 4 -8.66 -80.66 -18.34
CA LYS A 4 -8.97 -79.22 -18.56
C LYS A 4 -9.96 -78.63 -17.54
N TYR A 5 -10.52 -79.41 -16.64
CA TYR A 5 -11.53 -78.93 -15.66
C TYR A 5 -10.97 -78.66 -14.26
N PHE A 6 -9.71 -79.02 -13.98
CA PHE A 6 -9.13 -78.82 -12.65
C PHE A 6 -8.47 -77.49 -12.44
N LYS A 7 -8.24 -76.67 -13.51
CA LYS A 7 -7.60 -75.32 -13.41
C LYS A 7 -8.57 -74.19 -13.12
N TYR A 8 -9.87 -74.38 -13.32
CA TYR A 8 -10.88 -73.36 -13.08
C TYR A 8 -11.50 -73.36 -11.69
N HIS A 9 -11.42 -74.46 -10.98
CA HIS A 9 -11.92 -74.50 -9.58
C HIS A 9 -10.92 -73.98 -8.54
N LEU A 10 -9.63 -73.95 -8.87
CA LEU A 10 -8.63 -73.29 -7.96
C LEU A 10 -8.63 -71.79 -8.05
N LEU A 11 -9.07 -71.23 -9.20
CA LEU A 11 -9.12 -69.78 -9.37
C LEU A 11 -10.37 -69.10 -8.74
N SER A 12 -11.47 -69.88 -8.66
CA SER A 12 -12.69 -69.42 -8.00
C SER A 12 -12.63 -69.50 -6.46
N ILE A 13 -11.81 -70.36 -5.89
CA ILE A 13 -11.61 -70.49 -4.45
C ILE A 13 -10.62 -69.37 -3.97
N ALA A 14 -9.64 -68.91 -4.82
CA ALA A 14 -8.77 -67.86 -4.51
C ALA A 14 -9.47 -66.48 -4.60
N LEU A 15 -10.51 -66.33 -5.43
CA LEU A 15 -11.27 -65.05 -5.52
C LEU A 15 -12.30 -64.91 -4.38
N ILE A 16 -12.82 -66.04 -3.82
CA ILE A 16 -13.75 -66.00 -2.69
C ILE A 16 -12.99 -65.68 -1.36
N SER A 17 -11.71 -66.08 -1.24
CA SER A 17 -10.92 -65.76 -0.06
C SER A 17 -10.42 -64.31 -0.01
N PHE A 18 -10.43 -63.57 -1.16
CA PHE A 18 -10.13 -62.14 -1.15
C PHE A 18 -11.35 -61.24 -0.90
N ILE A 19 -12.57 -61.72 -1.12
CA ILE A 19 -13.80 -61.01 -0.81
C ILE A 19 -14.17 -61.17 0.69
N ALA A 20 -13.72 -62.23 1.34
CA ALA A 20 -13.95 -62.45 2.76
C ALA A 20 -13.04 -61.65 3.70
N CYS A 21 -12.02 -60.95 3.18
CA CYS A 21 -11.17 -60.04 3.99
C CYS A 21 -11.62 -58.56 4.01
N THR A 22 -12.66 -58.20 3.25
CA THR A 22 -13.21 -56.82 3.27
C THR A 22 -14.55 -56.70 3.99
N GLU A 23 -15.12 -57.79 4.52
CA GLU A 23 -16.34 -57.75 5.34
C GLU A 23 -16.09 -58.11 6.83
N ARG A 24 -14.87 -57.98 7.33
CA ARG A 24 -14.57 -58.19 8.75
C ARG A 24 -14.60 -56.92 9.62
N ASP A 25 -15.04 -55.77 9.06
CA ASP A 25 -15.12 -54.51 9.84
C ASP A 25 -16.50 -54.26 10.49
N THR A 26 -17.37 -55.22 10.63
CA THR A 26 -18.68 -55.04 11.26
C THR A 26 -18.91 -55.90 12.53
N LEU A 27 -17.89 -56.50 13.08
CA LEU A 27 -17.87 -57.06 14.44
C LEU A 27 -16.69 -56.50 15.21
N GLY A 28 -16.52 -55.17 15.17
CA GLY A 28 -15.53 -54.45 15.97
C GLY A 28 -15.94 -54.54 17.44
N GLY A 29 -15.07 -55.10 18.27
CA GLY A 29 -15.19 -54.97 19.71
C GLY A 29 -15.16 -53.48 20.11
N GLU A 30 -15.55 -53.18 21.31
CA GLU A 30 -15.43 -51.82 21.90
C GLU A 30 -14.07 -51.65 22.56
N GLY A 31 -13.53 -50.41 22.52
CA GLY A 31 -12.39 -49.97 23.30
C GLY A 31 -12.74 -48.77 24.16
N THR A 32 -11.87 -48.39 25.05
CA THR A 32 -12.08 -47.29 26.00
C THR A 32 -11.24 -46.08 25.62
N LEU A 33 -11.83 -44.89 25.59
CA LEU A 33 -11.15 -43.63 25.46
C LEU A 33 -11.16 -42.85 26.79
N HIS A 34 -10.01 -42.52 27.30
CA HIS A 34 -9.83 -41.49 28.34
C HIS A 34 -9.40 -40.19 27.68
N LEU A 35 -10.32 -39.23 27.64
CA LEU A 35 -10.09 -37.91 27.01
C LEU A 35 -9.90 -36.82 28.07
N LYS A 36 -8.78 -36.13 27.99
CA LYS A 36 -8.49 -34.99 28.82
C LYS A 36 -8.40 -33.73 27.96
N VAL A 37 -9.14 -32.68 28.32
CA VAL A 37 -9.25 -31.43 27.56
C VAL A 37 -8.73 -30.27 28.38
N GLY A 38 -7.86 -29.44 27.79
CA GLY A 38 -7.40 -28.17 28.33
C GLY A 38 -7.53 -27.05 27.30
N VAL A 39 -7.62 -25.81 27.77
CA VAL A 39 -7.58 -24.60 26.93
C VAL A 39 -6.37 -23.77 27.38
N THR A 40 -5.53 -23.33 26.45
CA THR A 40 -4.36 -22.57 26.79
C THR A 40 -4.19 -21.36 25.86
N ASN A 41 -3.79 -20.25 26.44
CA ASN A 41 -3.33 -19.06 25.70
C ASN A 41 -1.79 -19.04 25.69
N ARG A 42 -1.17 -19.90 24.87
CA ARG A 42 0.29 -19.94 24.72
C ARG A 42 0.88 -18.80 23.90
N VAL A 43 0.08 -17.82 23.55
CA VAL A 43 0.58 -16.59 22.91
C VAL A 43 1.12 -15.69 24.00
N LYS A 44 2.38 -15.29 23.92
CA LYS A 44 2.86 -14.07 24.60
C LYS A 44 2.19 -12.85 23.93
N VAL A 45 0.88 -12.73 24.12
CA VAL A 45 0.17 -11.49 23.82
C VAL A 45 0.37 -10.62 25.04
N THR A 46 1.14 -9.55 24.88
CA THR A 46 1.57 -8.66 25.97
C THR A 46 0.42 -7.88 26.62
N THR A 47 -0.85 -8.10 26.25
CA THR A 47 -1.99 -7.29 26.72
C THR A 47 -3.12 -8.03 27.42
N ARG A 48 -3.25 -9.35 27.30
CA ARG A 48 -4.23 -10.12 28.10
C ARG A 48 -3.60 -11.45 28.55
N THR A 49 -3.25 -11.52 29.81
CA THR A 49 -2.92 -12.79 30.45
C THR A 49 -4.22 -13.58 30.64
N MET A 50 -4.27 -14.85 30.20
CA MET A 50 -5.35 -15.75 30.56
C MET A 50 -5.34 -15.91 32.07
N THR A 51 -6.42 -15.48 32.74
CA THR A 51 -6.59 -15.75 34.17
C THR A 51 -7.09 -17.17 34.37
N ASP A 52 -6.83 -17.77 35.53
CA ASP A 52 -7.32 -19.11 35.88
C ASP A 52 -8.86 -19.15 35.75
N GLU A 53 -9.56 -18.08 36.12
CA GLU A 53 -11.03 -17.95 36.00
C GLU A 53 -11.52 -17.98 34.57
N LEU A 54 -10.82 -17.32 33.65
CA LEU A 54 -11.15 -17.34 32.21
C LEU A 54 -10.89 -18.73 31.62
N GLN A 55 -9.79 -19.35 32.01
CA GLN A 55 -9.43 -20.71 31.57
C GLN A 55 -10.48 -21.71 32.01
N ASP A 56 -10.87 -21.68 33.27
CA ASP A 56 -11.93 -22.51 33.85
C ASP A 56 -13.27 -22.27 33.16
N SER A 57 -13.61 -21.01 32.87
CA SER A 57 -14.84 -20.65 32.16
C SER A 57 -14.85 -21.23 30.74
N LEU A 58 -13.74 -21.11 29.98
CA LEU A 58 -13.61 -21.67 28.64
C LEU A 58 -13.68 -23.20 28.62
N GLN A 59 -13.11 -23.87 29.62
CA GLN A 59 -13.19 -25.32 29.75
C GLN A 59 -14.61 -25.81 30.04
N ARG A 60 -15.36 -25.11 30.92
CA ARG A 60 -16.75 -25.45 31.23
C ARG A 60 -17.72 -25.20 30.10
N HIS A 61 -17.39 -24.31 29.17
CA HIS A 61 -18.27 -23.92 28.04
C HIS A 61 -17.69 -24.34 26.68
N CYS A 62 -16.68 -25.22 26.66
CA CYS A 62 -16.17 -25.74 25.39
C CYS A 62 -17.12 -26.79 24.79
N THR A 63 -17.12 -26.91 23.47
CA THR A 63 -17.77 -28.02 22.77
C THR A 63 -16.76 -29.10 22.44
N ILE A 64 -17.01 -30.35 22.84
CA ILE A 64 -16.19 -31.49 22.59
C ILE A 64 -16.91 -32.44 21.65
N GLY A 65 -16.36 -32.67 20.46
CA GLY A 65 -16.91 -33.59 19.46
C GLY A 65 -15.99 -34.80 19.24
N ILE A 66 -16.56 -35.98 19.19
CA ILE A 66 -15.93 -37.19 18.66
C ILE A 66 -16.58 -37.52 17.33
N LEU A 67 -15.77 -37.47 16.27
CA LEU A 67 -16.22 -37.65 14.89
C LEU A 67 -15.61 -38.91 14.28
N ASN A 68 -16.30 -39.52 13.32
CA ASN A 68 -15.77 -40.57 12.44
C ASN A 68 -16.06 -40.19 10.97
N GLY A 69 -15.70 -41.05 10.03
CA GLY A 69 -15.94 -40.80 8.60
C GLY A 69 -17.42 -40.58 8.20
N LYS A 70 -18.38 -40.80 9.12
CA LYS A 70 -19.83 -40.62 8.90
C LYS A 70 -20.40 -39.38 9.60
N GLY A 71 -19.60 -38.70 10.42
CA GLY A 71 -20.01 -37.50 11.16
C GLY A 71 -19.77 -37.59 12.67
N THR A 72 -20.47 -36.74 13.45
CA THR A 72 -20.34 -36.68 14.90
C THR A 72 -20.95 -37.87 15.58
N VAL A 73 -20.16 -38.60 16.36
CA VAL A 73 -20.55 -39.79 17.12
C VAL A 73 -20.98 -39.46 18.55
N ARG A 74 -20.24 -38.49 19.17
CA ARG A 74 -20.51 -37.97 20.53
C ARG A 74 -20.27 -36.48 20.55
N ARG A 75 -21.03 -35.75 21.36
CA ARG A 75 -20.87 -34.34 21.62
C ARG A 75 -21.15 -34.04 23.08
N TYR A 76 -20.31 -33.21 23.67
CA TYR A 76 -20.40 -32.74 25.06
C TYR A 76 -20.25 -31.21 25.08
N GLU A 77 -21.00 -30.56 25.97
CA GLU A 77 -20.91 -29.12 26.24
C GLU A 77 -20.20 -28.92 27.57
N GLY A 78 -18.91 -28.63 27.49
CA GLY A 78 -18.02 -28.49 28.63
C GLY A 78 -17.35 -29.78 29.09
N THR A 79 -16.27 -29.58 29.85
CA THR A 79 -15.52 -30.70 30.44
C THR A 79 -16.28 -31.41 31.54
N ASP A 80 -17.25 -30.75 32.16
CA ASP A 80 -18.06 -31.32 33.26
C ASP A 80 -19.04 -32.43 32.75
N GLU A 81 -19.39 -32.38 31.47
CA GLU A 81 -20.23 -33.45 30.85
C GLU A 81 -19.40 -34.63 30.33
N LEU A 82 -18.06 -34.47 30.26
CA LEU A 82 -17.20 -35.50 29.73
C LEU A 82 -17.05 -36.66 30.71
N PRO A 83 -17.51 -37.90 30.38
CA PRO A 83 -17.35 -39.03 31.27
C PRO A 83 -15.86 -39.42 31.41
N GLU A 84 -15.49 -40.00 32.55
CA GLU A 84 -14.13 -40.46 32.83
C GLU A 84 -13.65 -41.49 31.79
N ALA A 85 -14.56 -42.29 31.27
CA ALA A 85 -14.31 -43.30 30.25
C ALA A 85 -15.39 -43.31 29.19
N LEU A 86 -14.99 -43.21 27.91
CA LEU A 86 -15.86 -43.30 26.73
C LEU A 86 -15.69 -44.63 26.07
N TYR A 87 -16.78 -45.39 25.91
CA TYR A 87 -16.80 -46.65 25.16
C TYR A 87 -17.17 -46.38 23.71
N LEU A 88 -16.27 -46.71 22.79
CA LEU A 88 -16.41 -46.51 21.36
C LEU A 88 -16.12 -47.82 20.61
N ALA A 89 -16.80 -48.02 19.50
CA ALA A 89 -16.49 -49.13 18.62
C ALA A 89 -15.05 -49.02 18.09
N ALA A 90 -14.39 -50.12 17.84
CA ALA A 90 -13.07 -50.12 17.25
C ALA A 90 -13.09 -49.42 15.88
N GLY A 91 -12.18 -48.49 15.62
CA GLY A 91 -12.13 -47.70 14.39
C GLY A 91 -11.35 -46.38 14.55
N SER A 92 -11.27 -45.61 13.46
CA SER A 92 -10.59 -44.33 13.43
C SER A 92 -11.55 -43.17 13.70
N TYR A 93 -11.14 -42.25 14.54
CA TYR A 93 -11.90 -41.09 15.01
C TYR A 93 -11.09 -39.83 14.96
N THR A 94 -11.79 -38.70 15.05
CA THR A 94 -11.18 -37.38 15.31
C THR A 94 -11.86 -36.78 16.51
N ALA A 95 -11.08 -36.41 17.52
CA ALA A 95 -11.55 -35.58 18.61
C ALA A 95 -11.36 -34.10 18.23
N GLN A 96 -12.43 -33.32 18.32
CA GLN A 96 -12.46 -31.90 18.04
C GLN A 96 -12.94 -31.19 19.30
N VAL A 97 -12.20 -30.14 19.70
CA VAL A 97 -12.59 -29.28 20.79
C VAL A 97 -12.55 -27.83 20.33
N THR A 98 -13.61 -27.10 20.66
CA THR A 98 -13.72 -25.67 20.38
C THR A 98 -14.17 -24.92 21.63
N ALA A 99 -13.65 -23.69 21.85
CA ALA A 99 -14.04 -22.83 22.95
C ALA A 99 -14.04 -21.36 22.52
N GLY A 100 -14.92 -20.56 23.13
CA GLY A 100 -15.16 -19.17 22.75
C GLY A 100 -16.06 -19.04 21.49
N ASP A 101 -16.46 -17.81 21.18
CA ASP A 101 -17.37 -17.53 20.08
C ASP A 101 -16.61 -17.31 18.76
N SER A 102 -17.13 -17.97 17.70
CA SER A 102 -16.61 -17.78 16.36
C SER A 102 -17.24 -16.54 15.72
N VAL A 103 -16.62 -15.36 15.94
CA VAL A 103 -17.04 -14.11 15.29
C VAL A 103 -16.07 -13.73 14.18
N PRO A 104 -16.55 -13.09 13.09
CA PRO A 104 -15.72 -12.77 11.93
C PRO A 104 -14.49 -11.93 12.25
N ALA A 105 -14.63 -10.90 13.12
CA ALA A 105 -13.54 -10.06 13.60
C ALA A 105 -13.90 -9.44 14.96
N SER A 106 -12.96 -9.42 15.89
CA SER A 106 -13.16 -8.84 17.23
C SER A 106 -11.83 -8.45 17.88
N PHE A 107 -11.84 -7.38 18.69
CA PHE A 107 -10.73 -7.06 19.59
C PHE A 107 -10.77 -7.85 20.90
N GLU A 108 -11.91 -8.45 21.24
CA GLU A 108 -12.15 -9.05 22.55
C GLU A 108 -12.35 -10.56 22.50
N THR A 109 -13.03 -11.05 21.44
CA THR A 109 -13.47 -12.43 21.33
C THR A 109 -12.42 -13.30 20.67
N ILE A 110 -11.93 -14.31 21.40
CA ILE A 110 -10.93 -15.26 20.93
C ILE A 110 -11.62 -16.60 20.74
N TYR A 111 -11.39 -17.23 19.58
CA TYR A 111 -11.85 -18.56 19.28
C TYR A 111 -10.69 -19.55 19.38
N TYR A 112 -10.90 -20.61 20.12
CA TYR A 112 -9.92 -21.68 20.38
C TYR A 112 -10.37 -22.95 19.71
N LYS A 113 -9.44 -23.70 19.12
CA LYS A 113 -9.73 -24.99 18.47
C LYS A 113 -8.53 -25.92 18.59
N GLU A 114 -8.82 -27.22 18.71
CA GLU A 114 -7.86 -28.31 18.51
C GLU A 114 -8.59 -29.49 17.86
N GLU A 115 -7.93 -30.14 16.92
CA GLU A 115 -8.40 -31.37 16.28
C GLU A 115 -7.27 -32.39 16.30
N ARG A 116 -7.61 -33.64 16.69
CA ARG A 116 -6.63 -34.73 16.72
C ARG A 116 -7.25 -36.04 16.29
N PRO A 117 -6.71 -36.68 15.25
CA PRO A 117 -7.10 -38.06 14.88
C PRO A 117 -6.57 -39.05 15.93
N PHE A 118 -7.32 -40.11 16.17
CA PHE A 118 -6.94 -41.22 17.04
C PHE A 118 -7.67 -42.51 16.61
N ASP A 119 -7.13 -43.65 17.04
CA ASP A 119 -7.71 -44.95 16.78
C ASP A 119 -8.16 -45.61 18.07
N ILE A 120 -9.29 -46.32 18.02
CA ILE A 120 -9.79 -47.19 19.09
C ILE A 120 -9.57 -48.63 18.66
N ASN A 121 -8.82 -49.38 19.45
CA ASN A 121 -8.63 -50.80 19.27
C ASN A 121 -9.52 -51.60 20.23
N SER A 122 -10.02 -52.74 19.78
CA SER A 122 -10.89 -53.61 20.58
C SER A 122 -10.23 -54.08 21.85
N GLY A 123 -10.87 -53.84 23.01
CA GLY A 123 -10.39 -54.21 24.34
C GLY A 123 -9.23 -53.38 24.88
N GLU A 124 -8.78 -52.36 24.16
CA GLU A 124 -7.69 -51.49 24.61
C GLU A 124 -8.20 -50.17 25.17
N THR A 125 -7.37 -49.50 25.97
CA THR A 125 -7.61 -48.14 26.46
C THR A 125 -6.71 -47.16 25.72
N THR A 126 -7.34 -46.20 25.04
CA THR A 126 -6.68 -45.07 24.38
C THR A 126 -6.70 -43.85 25.33
N ASN A 127 -5.55 -43.26 25.63
CA ASN A 127 -5.45 -42.01 26.37
C ASN A 127 -5.16 -40.85 25.40
N LEU A 128 -6.04 -39.85 25.39
CA LEU A 128 -5.90 -38.68 24.52
C LEU A 128 -5.96 -37.40 25.34
N GLU A 129 -4.97 -36.54 25.21
CA GLU A 129 -4.94 -35.21 25.80
C GLU A 129 -4.98 -34.16 24.70
N LEU A 130 -5.96 -33.24 24.75
CA LEU A 130 -6.15 -32.13 23.82
C LEU A 130 -5.97 -30.81 24.54
N THR A 131 -5.19 -29.92 23.95
CA THR A 131 -5.03 -28.57 24.48
C THR A 131 -5.35 -27.58 23.35
N CYS A 132 -6.50 -26.91 23.45
CA CYS A 132 -6.94 -25.92 22.46
C CYS A 132 -6.01 -24.70 22.45
N GLY A 133 -5.56 -24.34 21.29
CA GLY A 133 -4.87 -23.08 21.02
C GLY A 133 -5.77 -22.08 20.29
N ILE A 134 -5.31 -20.84 20.16
CA ILE A 134 -6.00 -19.79 19.38
C ILE A 134 -6.12 -20.26 17.92
N ALA A 135 -7.32 -20.26 17.38
CA ALA A 135 -7.62 -20.61 15.98
C ALA A 135 -7.78 -19.38 15.08
N ASN A 136 -7.93 -18.20 15.65
CA ASN A 136 -7.98 -16.96 14.88
C ASN A 136 -6.65 -16.64 14.19
N THR A 137 -6.72 -15.92 13.09
CA THR A 137 -5.61 -15.09 12.63
C THR A 137 -5.53 -13.87 13.52
N VAL A 138 -4.38 -13.59 14.11
CA VAL A 138 -4.16 -12.48 15.03
C VAL A 138 -3.45 -11.36 14.28
N VAL A 139 -3.96 -10.14 14.34
CA VAL A 139 -3.33 -8.96 13.74
C VAL A 139 -3.03 -7.95 14.83
N ALA A 140 -1.78 -7.53 14.93
CA ALA A 140 -1.36 -6.43 15.77
C ALA A 140 -0.94 -5.25 14.90
N VAL A 141 -1.54 -4.07 15.13
CA VAL A 141 -1.20 -2.84 14.41
C VAL A 141 -0.41 -1.93 15.33
N ARG A 142 0.71 -1.45 14.83
CA ARG A 142 1.57 -0.47 15.50
C ARG A 142 1.80 0.73 14.60
N TYR A 143 1.75 1.89 15.19
CA TYR A 143 2.06 3.16 14.54
C TYR A 143 3.38 3.68 15.09
N ASP A 144 4.31 3.97 14.19
CA ASP A 144 5.53 4.67 14.54
C ASP A 144 5.24 6.16 14.80
N GLU A 145 6.03 6.77 15.66
CA GLU A 145 5.88 8.20 16.01
C GLU A 145 6.05 9.13 14.78
N THR A 146 6.72 8.66 13.74
CA THR A 146 6.89 9.41 12.50
C THR A 146 5.55 9.72 11.81
N LEU A 147 4.53 8.88 11.96
CA LEU A 147 3.19 9.17 11.40
C LEU A 147 2.56 10.40 12.06
N SER A 148 2.66 10.53 13.38
CA SER A 148 2.08 11.66 14.12
C SER A 148 2.77 13.00 13.81
N SER A 149 3.96 12.96 13.20
CA SER A 149 4.65 14.17 12.76
C SER A 149 4.15 14.71 11.42
N VAL A 150 3.43 13.89 10.66
CA VAL A 150 2.95 14.20 9.31
C VAL A 150 1.43 14.29 9.26
N PHE A 151 0.75 13.39 9.98
CA PHE A 151 -0.70 13.30 9.94
C PHE A 151 -1.33 13.80 11.24
N GLN A 152 -2.35 14.63 11.10
CA GLN A 152 -3.16 15.10 12.23
C GLN A 152 -4.03 13.96 12.78
N THR A 153 -4.62 13.19 11.89
CA THR A 153 -5.39 12.00 12.24
C THR A 153 -5.05 10.87 11.29
N TYR A 154 -5.08 9.65 11.78
CA TYR A 154 -4.90 8.46 10.95
C TYR A 154 -5.53 7.25 11.62
N LYS A 155 -5.95 6.29 10.81
CA LYS A 155 -6.42 4.98 11.25
C LYS A 155 -6.09 3.91 10.22
N VAL A 156 -5.96 2.69 10.65
CA VAL A 156 -5.89 1.52 9.77
C VAL A 156 -7.11 0.65 10.01
N THR A 157 -7.81 0.34 8.94
CA THR A 157 -8.85 -0.68 8.92
C THR A 157 -8.24 -1.96 8.38
N VAL A 158 -8.30 -3.05 9.12
CA VAL A 158 -7.94 -4.38 8.63
C VAL A 158 -9.19 -5.21 8.46
N SER A 159 -9.33 -5.89 7.32
CA SER A 159 -10.54 -6.64 6.97
C SER A 159 -10.25 -7.97 6.30
N THR A 160 -11.18 -8.90 6.46
CA THR A 160 -11.39 -10.08 5.63
C THR A 160 -12.73 -9.90 4.90
N THR A 161 -13.11 -10.81 4.01
CA THR A 161 -14.48 -10.80 3.44
C THR A 161 -15.56 -11.03 4.49
N GLY A 162 -15.21 -11.51 5.68
CA GLY A 162 -16.15 -11.78 6.78
C GLY A 162 -16.35 -10.64 7.78
N GLY A 163 -15.35 -9.77 7.96
CA GLY A 163 -15.41 -8.70 8.97
C GLY A 163 -14.22 -7.78 8.97
N SER A 164 -14.35 -6.62 9.63
CA SER A 164 -13.30 -5.60 9.69
C SER A 164 -13.16 -4.98 11.09
N LEU A 165 -11.97 -4.48 11.40
CA LEU A 165 -11.66 -3.76 12.64
C LEU A 165 -10.88 -2.49 12.32
N ASP A 166 -11.23 -1.40 12.98
CA ASP A 166 -10.55 -0.12 12.89
C ASP A 166 -9.53 0.02 14.03
N TYR A 167 -8.27 0.15 13.69
CA TYR A 167 -7.17 0.39 14.63
C TYR A 167 -6.89 1.89 14.72
N LEU A 168 -7.07 2.44 15.91
CA LEU A 168 -6.86 3.88 16.17
C LEU A 168 -5.54 4.08 16.92
N PRO A 169 -4.77 5.13 16.63
CA PRO A 169 -3.56 5.44 17.38
C PRO A 169 -3.88 5.71 18.86
N GLY A 170 -3.04 5.17 19.75
CA GLY A 170 -3.23 5.31 21.19
C GLY A 170 -4.38 4.49 21.80
N SER A 171 -5.10 3.71 20.99
CA SER A 171 -6.14 2.80 21.49
C SER A 171 -5.52 1.63 22.26
N LYS A 172 -6.31 1.11 23.22
CA LYS A 172 -6.01 -0.19 23.88
C LYS A 172 -6.17 -1.36 22.90
N ASP A 173 -7.03 -1.17 21.89
CA ASP A 173 -7.42 -2.18 20.90
C ASP A 173 -6.42 -2.16 19.73
N SER A 174 -5.22 -2.65 19.99
CA SER A 174 -4.13 -2.77 19.02
C SER A 174 -3.94 -4.20 18.49
N ILE A 175 -4.69 -5.18 19.02
CA ILE A 175 -4.65 -6.59 18.63
C ILE A 175 -6.04 -7.07 18.31
N GLY A 176 -6.26 -7.46 17.06
CA GLY A 176 -7.54 -8.01 16.58
C GLY A 176 -7.44 -9.49 16.24
N TYR A 177 -8.56 -10.20 16.38
CA TYR A 177 -8.73 -11.61 16.11
C TYR A 177 -9.70 -11.78 14.95
N TYR A 178 -9.27 -12.46 13.89
CA TYR A 178 -10.04 -12.66 12.66
C TYR A 178 -10.29 -14.12 12.40
N MET A 179 -11.52 -14.46 12.01
CA MET A 179 -11.84 -15.76 11.42
C MET A 179 -11.67 -15.62 9.90
N LEU A 180 -10.79 -16.43 9.32
CA LEU A 180 -10.65 -16.49 7.87
C LEU A 180 -11.84 -17.26 7.28
N PRO A 181 -12.59 -16.68 6.32
CA PRO A 181 -13.61 -17.40 5.59
C PRO A 181 -13.01 -18.60 4.81
N ALA A 182 -13.81 -19.62 4.60
CA ALA A 182 -13.39 -20.77 3.79
C ALA A 182 -13.02 -20.27 2.38
N ASN A 183 -11.83 -20.62 1.91
CA ASN A 183 -11.27 -20.23 0.61
C ASN A 183 -10.90 -18.74 0.45
N ASP A 184 -10.83 -17.99 1.55
CA ASP A 184 -10.30 -16.61 1.54
C ASP A 184 -9.16 -16.51 2.56
N ASN A 185 -7.94 -16.50 2.06
CA ASN A 185 -6.70 -16.44 2.83
C ASN A 185 -6.03 -15.06 2.73
N LYS A 186 -6.83 -13.99 2.69
CA LYS A 186 -6.35 -12.62 2.55
C LYS A 186 -6.73 -11.76 3.74
N LEU A 187 -5.84 -10.84 4.10
CA LEU A 187 -6.13 -9.68 4.92
C LEU A 187 -5.97 -8.44 4.05
N LEU A 188 -6.99 -7.61 3.99
CA LEU A 188 -6.92 -6.29 3.37
C LEU A 188 -6.70 -5.28 4.47
N TRP A 189 -5.69 -4.42 4.33
CA TRP A 189 -5.54 -3.25 5.20
C TRP A 189 -5.75 -1.96 4.40
N HIS A 190 -6.33 -0.98 5.05
CA HIS A 190 -6.62 0.34 4.52
C HIS A 190 -6.20 1.40 5.54
N LEU A 191 -5.19 2.19 5.21
CA LEU A 191 -4.78 3.35 5.97
C LEU A 191 -5.53 4.58 5.42
N GLU A 192 -6.21 5.28 6.31
CA GLU A 192 -6.80 6.60 6.07
C GLU A 192 -6.12 7.59 7.01
N ALA A 193 -5.64 8.71 6.48
CA ALA A 193 -4.96 9.72 7.26
C ALA A 193 -5.31 11.13 6.75
N THR A 194 -5.25 12.12 7.63
CA THR A 194 -5.49 13.53 7.30
C THR A 194 -4.29 14.34 7.73
N MET A 195 -3.76 15.14 6.84
CA MET A 195 -2.68 16.09 7.12
C MET A 195 -3.20 17.29 7.93
N PRO A 196 -2.31 18.07 8.58
CA PRO A 196 -2.72 19.26 9.33
C PRO A 196 -3.45 20.33 8.49
N ASP A 197 -3.24 20.35 7.18
CA ASP A 197 -3.93 21.23 6.24
C ASP A 197 -5.31 20.72 5.79
N GLY A 198 -5.76 19.59 6.33
CA GLY A 198 -7.03 18.94 5.98
C GLY A 198 -6.95 18.00 4.77
N THR A 199 -5.77 17.89 4.13
CA THR A 199 -5.59 17.00 2.97
C THR A 199 -5.63 15.54 3.39
N GLY A 200 -6.41 14.72 2.65
CA GLY A 200 -6.52 13.29 2.88
C GLY A 200 -5.36 12.50 2.24
N TYR A 201 -4.92 11.47 2.92
CA TYR A 201 -4.01 10.44 2.40
C TYR A 201 -4.63 9.07 2.62
N THR A 202 -4.64 8.23 1.58
CA THR A 202 -5.14 6.85 1.70
C THR A 202 -4.18 5.88 1.03
N ARG A 203 -4.06 4.69 1.63
CA ARG A 203 -3.33 3.56 1.03
C ARG A 203 -3.97 2.26 1.45
N LYS A 204 -4.13 1.32 0.51
CA LYS A 204 -4.69 -0.01 0.77
C LYS A 204 -3.91 -1.07 0.01
N GLU A 205 -3.68 -2.20 0.65
CA GLU A 205 -3.03 -3.37 0.06
C GLU A 205 -3.56 -4.66 0.70
N SER A 206 -3.25 -5.79 0.06
CA SER A 206 -3.62 -7.12 0.55
C SER A 206 -2.39 -7.88 1.01
N ILE A 207 -2.50 -8.54 2.17
CA ILE A 207 -1.59 -9.59 2.61
C ILE A 207 -2.16 -10.90 2.11
N LEU A 208 -1.43 -11.62 1.28
CA LEU A 208 -1.84 -12.89 0.69
C LEU A 208 -1.32 -14.07 1.54
N ASP A 209 -1.89 -15.26 1.31
CA ASP A 209 -1.50 -16.52 1.96
C ASP A 209 -1.54 -16.47 3.49
N VAL A 210 -2.50 -15.74 4.01
CA VAL A 210 -2.75 -15.61 5.44
C VAL A 210 -3.21 -16.94 6.02
N LYS A 211 -2.64 -17.32 7.15
CA LYS A 211 -2.91 -18.62 7.80
C LYS A 211 -3.65 -18.43 9.12
N PRO A 212 -4.61 -19.29 9.44
CA PRO A 212 -5.19 -19.35 10.78
C PRO A 212 -4.10 -19.74 11.81
N ALA A 213 -4.28 -19.35 13.05
CA ALA A 213 -3.31 -19.54 14.11
C ALA A 213 -1.92 -18.91 13.86
N TYR A 214 -1.89 -17.84 13.05
CA TYR A 214 -0.71 -17.00 12.83
C TYR A 214 -0.96 -15.59 13.33
N ARG A 215 0.10 -14.95 13.79
CA ARG A 215 0.10 -13.55 14.16
C ARG A 215 0.80 -12.72 13.08
N TYR A 216 0.18 -11.63 12.68
CA TYR A 216 0.67 -10.65 11.73
C TYR A 216 0.87 -9.32 12.46
N ASP A 217 2.12 -8.92 12.66
CA ASP A 217 2.47 -7.61 13.21
C ASP A 217 2.64 -6.64 12.04
N LEU A 218 1.73 -5.66 11.93
CA LEU A 218 1.75 -4.61 10.93
C LEU A 218 2.28 -3.34 11.59
N SER A 219 3.44 -2.88 11.13
CA SER A 219 4.03 -1.63 11.61
C SER A 219 4.00 -0.59 10.51
N PHE A 220 3.40 0.56 10.79
CA PHE A 220 3.26 1.68 9.89
C PHE A 220 4.21 2.79 10.31
N ASN A 221 5.06 3.24 9.41
CA ASN A 221 6.01 4.32 9.62
C ASN A 221 6.03 5.25 8.40
N PHE A 222 6.27 6.53 8.66
CA PHE A 222 6.46 7.51 7.60
C PHE A 222 7.96 7.61 7.28
N VAL A 223 8.31 7.42 6.01
CA VAL A 223 9.68 7.58 5.52
C VAL A 223 9.73 8.82 4.67
N PRO A 224 10.46 9.87 5.10
CA PRO A 224 10.68 11.05 4.28
C PRO A 224 11.43 10.67 3.01
N THR A 225 10.98 11.18 1.85
CA THR A 225 11.71 11.04 0.58
C THR A 225 12.62 12.23 0.34
N ASP A 226 13.65 12.09 -0.53
CA ASP A 226 14.67 13.12 -0.83
C ASP A 226 14.14 14.34 -1.62
N TYR A 227 12.83 14.48 -1.75
CA TYR A 227 12.25 15.60 -2.49
C TYR A 227 12.29 16.90 -1.69
N LYS A 228 12.65 17.98 -2.36
CA LYS A 228 12.76 19.36 -1.81
C LYS A 228 11.48 19.87 -1.15
N ASP A 229 10.36 19.21 -1.34
CA ASP A 229 9.02 19.64 -0.92
C ASP A 229 8.45 18.88 0.28
N GLY A 230 9.28 18.14 1.03
CA GLY A 230 8.85 17.53 2.29
C GLY A 230 7.92 16.33 2.16
N GLY A 231 7.89 15.68 1.01
CA GLY A 231 7.12 14.45 0.81
C GLY A 231 7.76 13.25 1.52
N GLY A 232 6.96 12.23 1.75
CA GLY A 232 7.40 10.96 2.32
C GLY A 232 6.42 9.86 1.95
N MET A 233 6.78 8.62 2.22
CA MET A 233 5.96 7.45 1.97
C MET A 233 5.64 6.77 3.29
N VAL A 234 4.42 6.27 3.45
CA VAL A 234 4.13 5.36 4.55
C VAL A 234 4.65 3.97 4.17
N GLU A 235 5.72 3.54 4.81
CA GLU A 235 6.19 2.17 4.72
C GLU A 235 5.42 1.27 5.68
N ILE A 236 5.19 0.05 5.23
CA ILE A 236 4.52 -0.97 6.02
C ILE A 236 5.42 -2.19 6.06
N SER A 237 5.80 -2.59 7.25
CA SER A 237 6.41 -3.88 7.46
C SER A 237 5.35 -4.86 7.96
N VAL A 238 5.27 -6.02 7.31
CA VAL A 238 4.41 -7.13 7.71
C VAL A 238 5.29 -8.27 8.19
N ASN A 239 5.16 -8.62 9.46
CA ASN A 239 5.83 -9.78 10.05
C ASN A 239 4.80 -10.87 10.30
N ALA A 240 4.92 -12.01 9.62
CA ALA A 240 4.03 -13.15 9.78
C ALA A 240 4.72 -14.24 10.61
N ASN A 241 4.17 -14.57 11.78
CA ASN A 241 4.76 -15.55 12.68
C ASN A 241 3.72 -16.58 13.11
N PRO A 242 4.06 -17.91 13.11
CA PRO A 242 3.21 -18.90 13.77
C PRO A 242 3.06 -18.54 15.25
N ILE A 243 1.86 -18.70 15.78
CA ILE A 243 1.56 -18.34 17.19
C ILE A 243 2.43 -19.12 18.18
N ARG A 244 3.07 -20.19 17.75
CA ARG A 244 3.84 -21.12 18.60
C ARG A 244 5.34 -20.82 18.74
N GLU A 245 5.96 -19.99 17.92
CA GLU A 245 7.40 -19.63 18.03
C GLU A 245 7.69 -18.26 17.46
N ILE A 246 8.37 -17.41 18.24
CA ILE A 246 8.90 -16.13 17.77
C ILE A 246 10.25 -15.84 18.42
N THR A 247 11.23 -15.58 17.59
CA THR A 247 12.32 -14.65 17.80
C THR A 247 12.84 -14.21 16.46
N ASP A 248 12.62 -12.94 16.11
CA ASP A 248 13.58 -12.06 15.43
C ASP A 248 12.89 -10.75 15.04
N GLU A 249 13.38 -9.64 15.58
CA GLU A 249 12.99 -8.30 15.21
C GLU A 249 13.75 -7.88 13.94
N VAL A 250 13.05 -7.60 12.86
CA VAL A 250 13.64 -6.96 11.67
C VAL A 250 13.65 -5.45 11.90
N GLN A 251 14.83 -4.87 12.10
CA GLN A 251 14.99 -3.43 12.22
C GLN A 251 14.97 -2.76 10.85
N ILE A 252 13.98 -1.90 10.63
CA ILE A 252 13.91 -1.02 9.46
C ILE A 252 14.67 0.27 9.78
N TYR A 253 15.60 0.63 8.90
CA TYR A 253 16.46 1.79 9.10
C TYR A 253 15.93 3.00 8.33
N GLN A 254 15.47 4.02 9.05
CA GLN A 254 14.96 5.27 8.51
C GLN A 254 16.07 6.28 8.23
N ARG A 255 15.83 7.22 7.28
CA ARG A 255 16.64 8.44 7.11
C ARG A 255 16.46 9.37 8.31
N PRO A 256 17.39 10.30 8.56
CA PRO A 256 17.21 11.30 9.60
C PRO A 256 15.88 12.07 9.40
N VAL A 257 15.11 12.24 10.47
CA VAL A 257 13.81 12.94 10.47
C VAL A 257 13.95 14.23 11.26
N PHE A 258 13.55 15.36 10.65
CA PHE A 258 13.47 16.66 11.31
C PHE A 258 12.07 16.88 11.85
N ARG A 259 11.96 17.33 13.11
CA ARG A 259 10.70 17.66 13.78
C ARG A 259 10.85 18.99 14.54
N GLY A 260 9.92 19.93 14.33
CA GLY A 260 9.83 21.13 15.17
C GLY A 260 9.22 20.80 16.53
N GLU A 261 9.64 21.51 17.57
CA GLU A 261 8.96 21.51 18.87
C GLU A 261 7.99 22.69 18.89
N ASP A 262 6.73 22.41 19.17
CA ASP A 262 5.62 23.40 19.17
C ASP A 262 5.35 24.12 17.83
N PHE A 263 5.90 23.63 16.72
CA PHE A 263 5.60 24.12 15.37
C PHE A 263 5.83 23.03 14.31
N ASP A 264 5.17 23.17 13.18
CA ASP A 264 5.41 22.31 12.02
C ASP A 264 6.66 22.80 11.26
N ILE A 265 7.74 21.99 11.25
CA ILE A 265 9.01 22.33 10.58
C ILE A 265 8.89 22.40 9.06
N THR A 266 7.79 21.91 8.47
CA THR A 266 7.51 21.98 7.03
C THR A 266 6.88 23.33 6.63
N SER A 267 6.43 24.10 7.63
CA SER A 267 5.89 25.44 7.47
C SER A 267 6.80 26.50 8.11
N SER A 268 6.51 27.81 7.90
CA SER A 268 7.27 28.85 8.57
C SER A 268 6.91 28.95 10.05
N ALA A 269 7.91 29.06 10.90
CA ALA A 269 7.73 29.50 12.28
C ALA A 269 7.51 31.03 12.31
N PHE A 270 6.38 31.48 12.84
CA PHE A 270 5.96 32.88 12.83
C PHE A 270 6.29 33.59 14.13
N TYR A 271 6.86 34.79 13.98
CA TYR A 271 7.24 35.66 15.09
C TYR A 271 6.77 37.10 14.86
N GLU A 272 6.41 37.78 15.92
CA GLU A 272 6.32 39.24 15.92
C GLU A 272 7.75 39.85 15.82
N VAL A 273 7.90 40.93 15.07
CA VAL A 273 9.20 41.62 14.92
C VAL A 273 9.80 41.90 16.31
N GLY A 274 11.04 41.47 16.50
CA GLY A 274 11.76 41.61 17.77
C GLY A 274 11.34 40.65 18.89
N MET A 275 10.50 39.66 18.61
CA MET A 275 10.10 38.66 19.59
C MET A 275 11.24 37.68 19.88
N GLY A 276 11.62 37.56 21.17
CA GLY A 276 12.58 36.61 21.66
C GLY A 276 11.88 35.40 22.30
N LYS A 277 11.36 34.49 21.49
CA LYS A 277 10.82 33.22 21.97
C LYS A 277 11.68 32.09 21.45
N GLU A 278 12.15 31.19 22.36
CA GLU A 278 12.92 29.99 22.02
C GLU A 278 12.27 29.23 20.87
N LEU A 279 13.10 28.75 19.94
CA LEU A 279 12.72 27.82 18.89
C LEU A 279 13.62 26.59 19.00
N SER A 280 13.00 25.42 19.05
CA SER A 280 13.72 24.15 19.10
C SER A 280 13.20 23.19 18.05
N TYR A 281 14.11 22.39 17.50
CA TYR A 281 13.76 21.24 16.67
C TYR A 281 14.63 20.04 17.01
N THR A 282 14.13 18.86 16.69
CA THR A 282 14.84 17.59 16.86
C THR A 282 15.14 16.93 15.53
N VAL A 283 16.27 16.23 15.49
CA VAL A 283 16.66 15.34 14.39
C VAL A 283 16.79 13.93 14.96
N THR A 284 15.95 13.02 14.51
CA THR A 284 15.96 11.62 14.92
C THR A 284 16.51 10.74 13.79
N ALA A 285 17.47 9.86 14.11
CA ALA A 285 18.06 8.93 13.16
C ALA A 285 18.17 7.53 13.78
N THR A 286 18.08 6.49 12.97
CA THR A 286 18.26 5.10 13.43
C THR A 286 19.74 4.68 13.51
N SER A 287 20.62 5.66 13.68
CA SER A 287 22.04 5.53 14.03
C SER A 287 22.56 6.89 14.47
N VAL A 288 23.83 6.96 14.87
CA VAL A 288 24.48 8.23 15.20
C VAL A 288 24.53 9.15 14.00
N LEU A 289 24.31 10.44 14.20
CA LEU A 289 24.50 11.46 13.15
C LEU A 289 25.99 11.71 12.93
N ASN A 290 26.45 11.64 11.68
CA ASN A 290 27.78 12.02 11.24
C ASN A 290 27.85 13.49 10.78
N GLU A 291 26.72 14.01 10.35
CA GLU A 291 26.59 15.39 9.88
C GLU A 291 25.21 15.93 10.28
N LEU A 292 25.22 17.15 10.79
CA LEU A 292 24.06 18.01 10.92
C LEU A 292 24.51 19.42 10.54
N SER A 293 24.32 19.76 9.27
CA SER A 293 24.76 21.04 8.72
C SER A 293 23.61 22.03 8.68
N MET A 294 23.91 23.29 8.91
CA MET A 294 22.99 24.43 8.81
C MET A 294 23.60 25.47 7.90
N HIS A 295 22.77 26.05 7.01
CA HIS A 295 23.17 27.15 6.14
C HIS A 295 22.12 28.26 6.11
N CYS A 296 22.55 29.49 6.47
CA CYS A 296 21.75 30.71 6.37
C CYS A 296 22.71 31.91 6.32
N GLU A 297 22.67 32.69 5.24
CA GLU A 297 23.55 33.87 5.08
C GLU A 297 23.30 34.94 6.17
N GLN A 298 22.06 35.04 6.63
CA GLN A 298 21.67 36.00 7.68
C GLN A 298 22.26 35.64 9.06
N PHE A 299 22.74 34.45 9.27
CA PHE A 299 23.39 34.07 10.54
C PHE A 299 24.59 34.97 10.90
N THR A 300 25.29 35.50 9.90
CA THR A 300 26.42 36.44 10.11
C THR A 300 26.02 37.70 10.87
N HIS A 301 24.79 38.19 10.67
CA HIS A 301 24.25 39.35 11.40
C HIS A 301 23.94 39.03 12.86
N CYS A 302 23.77 37.75 13.19
CA CYS A 302 23.51 37.27 14.56
C CYS A 302 24.78 36.81 15.29
N GLY A 303 25.97 36.95 14.66
CA GLY A 303 27.25 36.50 15.21
C GLY A 303 27.52 35.01 15.07
N LEU A 304 26.79 34.33 14.18
CA LEU A 304 26.97 32.93 13.80
C LEU A 304 27.64 32.79 12.44
N PRO A 305 28.37 31.69 12.15
CA PRO A 305 28.82 31.42 10.79
C PRO A 305 27.65 31.20 9.83
N ALA A 306 27.74 31.64 8.58
CA ALA A 306 26.72 31.39 7.56
C ALA A 306 26.48 29.88 7.31
N ARG A 307 27.55 29.09 7.47
CA ARG A 307 27.50 27.62 7.37
C ARG A 307 28.19 26.97 8.56
N MET A 308 27.61 25.94 9.13
CA MET A 308 28.17 25.17 10.22
C MET A 308 27.73 23.70 10.17
N ASN A 309 28.61 22.83 10.65
CA ASN A 309 28.25 21.43 10.87
C ASN A 309 28.37 21.12 12.37
N LEU A 310 27.23 20.93 13.02
CA LEU A 310 27.15 20.78 14.47
C LEU A 310 27.88 19.53 14.99
N MET A 311 28.02 18.48 14.15
CA MET A 311 28.69 17.24 14.53
C MET A 311 30.21 17.29 14.39
N LYS A 312 30.77 18.37 13.82
CA LYS A 312 32.22 18.52 13.56
C LYS A 312 32.85 19.75 14.23
N LEU A 313 32.21 20.30 15.26
CA LEU A 313 32.68 21.45 15.97
C LEU A 313 33.75 21.09 17.02
N THR A 314 34.76 21.95 17.13
CA THR A 314 35.66 21.95 18.30
C THR A 314 34.95 22.53 19.54
N GLU A 315 35.43 22.23 20.73
CA GLU A 315 34.87 22.80 21.97
C GLU A 315 34.81 24.32 21.97
N MET A 316 35.83 24.97 21.38
CA MET A 316 35.87 26.45 21.27
C MET A 316 34.78 26.98 20.35
N GLU A 317 34.55 26.31 19.21
CA GLU A 317 33.47 26.67 18.27
C GLU A 317 32.12 26.44 18.88
N ARG A 318 31.91 25.31 19.57
CA ARG A 318 30.69 25.02 20.33
C ARG A 318 30.40 26.12 21.36
N GLY A 319 31.38 26.49 22.17
CA GLY A 319 31.22 27.56 23.15
C GLY A 319 30.88 28.91 22.54
N ARG A 320 31.36 29.21 21.31
CA ARG A 320 30.97 30.42 20.55
C ARG A 320 29.53 30.38 20.10
N LEU A 321 29.05 29.22 19.61
CA LEU A 321 27.66 29.06 19.22
C LEU A 321 26.73 29.21 20.42
N GLU A 322 27.07 28.58 21.56
CA GLU A 322 26.31 28.66 22.80
C GLU A 322 26.26 30.09 23.34
N THR A 323 27.36 30.83 23.25
CA THR A 323 27.42 32.27 23.61
C THR A 323 26.55 33.11 22.68
N ALA A 324 26.45 32.75 21.40
CA ALA A 324 25.58 33.43 20.44
C ALA A 324 24.09 33.05 20.60
N GLY A 325 23.79 32.02 21.40
CA GLY A 325 22.43 31.54 21.70
C GLY A 325 21.99 30.33 20.91
N LEU A 326 22.89 29.65 20.17
CA LEU A 326 22.63 28.38 19.49
C LEU A 326 23.25 27.24 20.28
N SER A 327 22.44 26.29 20.74
CA SER A 327 22.92 25.11 21.46
C SER A 327 22.33 23.83 20.85
N PHE A 328 22.99 22.71 21.11
CA PHE A 328 22.46 21.40 20.71
C PHE A 328 22.89 20.30 21.69
N LYS A 329 22.05 19.28 21.81
CA LYS A 329 22.29 18.09 22.63
C LYS A 329 21.98 16.84 21.82
N SER A 330 22.93 15.90 21.75
CA SER A 330 22.75 14.62 21.10
C SER A 330 22.69 13.52 22.14
N GLU A 331 21.73 12.61 21.97
CA GLU A 331 21.54 11.39 22.76
C GLU A 331 21.45 10.20 21.83
N TYR A 332 22.04 9.09 22.21
CA TYR A 332 21.96 7.85 21.44
C TYR A 332 21.54 6.72 22.37
N ASN A 333 20.47 6.05 22.00
CA ASN A 333 19.98 4.86 22.70
C ASN A 333 20.45 3.60 21.97
N ALA A 334 21.43 2.90 22.53
CA ALA A 334 21.98 1.68 21.95
C ALA A 334 20.98 0.50 21.92
N GLY A 335 19.95 0.52 22.80
CA GLY A 335 18.97 -0.56 22.89
C GLY A 335 18.01 -0.63 21.71
N ASN A 336 17.67 0.52 21.09
CA ASN A 336 16.83 0.61 19.90
C ASN A 336 17.54 1.22 18.69
N SER A 337 18.84 1.48 18.80
CA SER A 337 19.67 2.09 17.76
C SER A 337 19.17 3.47 17.27
N VAL A 338 18.49 4.24 18.13
CA VAL A 338 17.98 5.58 17.79
C VAL A 338 18.88 6.66 18.39
N GLY A 339 19.30 7.59 17.53
CA GLY A 339 19.96 8.82 17.91
C GLY A 339 19.00 10.00 17.77
N THR A 340 18.94 10.88 18.77
CA THR A 340 18.17 12.12 18.73
C THR A 340 19.07 13.30 19.03
N THR A 341 19.05 14.31 18.17
CA THR A 341 19.76 15.58 18.40
C THR A 341 18.73 16.70 18.45
N ARG A 342 18.66 17.37 19.59
CA ARG A 342 17.84 18.57 19.79
C ARG A 342 18.71 19.80 19.54
N VAL A 343 18.23 20.73 18.72
CA VAL A 343 18.88 22.02 18.45
C VAL A 343 17.96 23.12 18.96
N THR A 344 18.53 24.06 19.69
CA THR A 344 17.80 25.15 20.35
C THR A 344 18.37 26.52 19.99
N PHE A 345 17.52 27.42 19.53
CA PHE A 345 17.76 28.84 19.34
C PHE A 345 17.20 29.58 20.56
N SER A 346 18.03 30.19 21.36
CA SER A 346 17.60 30.88 22.57
C SER A 346 16.77 32.13 22.26
N ASP A 347 16.04 32.63 23.25
CA ASP A 347 15.27 33.87 23.17
C ASP A 347 16.09 35.04 22.63
N ASP A 348 17.34 35.19 23.08
CA ASP A 348 18.24 36.28 22.65
C ASP A 348 18.68 36.14 21.19
N LEU A 349 18.92 34.89 20.73
CA LEU A 349 19.23 34.63 19.31
C LEU A 349 18.00 34.88 18.44
N MET A 350 16.85 34.37 18.84
CA MET A 350 15.59 34.58 18.13
C MET A 350 15.25 36.06 18.02
N LYS A 351 15.48 36.87 19.07
CA LYS A 351 15.28 38.30 19.05
C LYS A 351 16.17 39.03 18.01
N LYS A 352 17.37 38.52 17.77
CA LYS A 352 18.25 39.02 16.69
C LYS A 352 17.76 38.59 15.31
N ILE A 353 17.38 37.34 15.16
CA ILE A 353 16.86 36.77 13.90
C ILE A 353 15.55 37.48 13.49
N THR A 354 14.64 37.75 14.43
CA THR A 354 13.34 38.38 14.17
C THR A 354 13.40 39.94 14.28
N GLY A 355 14.58 40.53 14.40
CA GLY A 355 14.75 41.97 14.65
C GLY A 355 14.18 42.90 13.57
N GLU A 356 14.05 42.38 12.35
CA GLU A 356 13.46 43.09 11.21
C GLU A 356 12.39 42.23 10.55
N GLU A 357 11.44 42.85 9.86
CA GLU A 357 10.41 42.15 9.09
C GLU A 357 11.04 41.37 7.92
N GLY A 358 10.68 40.11 7.78
CA GLY A 358 11.21 39.26 6.71
C GLY A 358 11.11 37.78 7.02
N THR A 359 11.59 36.94 6.07
CA THR A 359 11.69 35.50 6.22
C THR A 359 13.13 35.03 6.13
N TYR A 360 13.58 34.30 7.13
CA TYR A 360 14.91 33.71 7.23
C TYR A 360 14.78 32.19 6.91
N ASN A 361 15.39 31.75 5.81
CA ASN A 361 15.41 30.38 5.39
C ASN A 361 16.71 29.70 5.80
N ILE A 362 16.64 28.71 6.67
CA ILE A 362 17.78 27.93 7.17
C ILE A 362 17.72 26.56 6.50
N THR A 363 18.65 26.28 5.59
CA THR A 363 18.79 24.94 5.00
C THR A 363 19.46 24.02 6.03
N LEU A 364 18.79 22.93 6.37
CA LEU A 364 19.23 21.89 7.29
C LEU A 364 19.57 20.64 6.48
N HIS A 365 20.74 20.06 6.73
CA HIS A 365 21.15 18.79 6.12
C HIS A 365 21.66 17.85 7.20
N ALA A 366 21.14 16.62 7.23
CA ALA A 366 21.56 15.59 8.17
C ALA A 366 22.02 14.32 7.44
N THR A 367 23.14 13.75 7.89
CA THR A 367 23.65 12.45 7.41
C THR A 367 23.95 11.57 8.61
N ASP A 368 23.44 10.36 8.63
CA ASP A 368 23.71 9.39 9.68
C ASP A 368 24.97 8.55 9.41
N ALA A 369 25.39 7.73 10.39
CA ALA A 369 26.57 6.88 10.29
C ALA A 369 26.48 5.78 9.21
N ARG A 370 25.29 5.54 8.67
CA ARG A 370 25.04 4.60 7.57
C ARG A 370 24.98 5.28 6.20
N GLY A 371 25.28 6.60 6.15
CA GLY A 371 25.29 7.38 4.90
C GLY A 371 23.91 7.79 4.39
N ARG A 372 22.84 7.66 5.19
CA ARG A 372 21.51 8.12 4.81
C ARG A 372 21.37 9.60 5.10
N THR A 373 20.83 10.33 4.15
CA THR A 373 20.74 11.79 4.17
C THR A 373 19.29 12.25 4.13
N ASN A 374 19.03 13.40 4.73
CA ASN A 374 17.80 14.19 4.55
C ASN A 374 18.11 15.66 4.62
N GLU A 375 17.35 16.46 3.86
CA GLU A 375 17.47 17.91 3.81
C GLU A 375 16.12 18.58 4.10
N ARG A 376 16.13 19.70 4.81
CA ARG A 376 14.94 20.46 5.16
C ARG A 376 15.25 21.96 5.16
N VAL A 377 14.29 22.78 4.80
CA VAL A 377 14.34 24.22 5.01
C VAL A 377 13.49 24.58 6.23
N LEU A 378 14.12 25.11 7.26
CA LEU A 378 13.45 25.75 8.40
C LEU A 378 13.26 27.22 8.07
N ALA A 379 12.02 27.66 7.86
CA ALA A 379 11.69 29.04 7.59
C ALA A 379 11.22 29.75 8.89
N ILE A 380 11.81 30.90 9.20
CA ILE A 380 11.41 31.76 10.31
C ILE A 380 10.94 33.09 9.71
N SER A 381 9.66 33.43 9.92
CA SER A 381 9.06 34.68 9.39
C SER A 381 8.72 35.61 10.53
N ALA A 382 9.19 36.88 10.43
CA ALA A 382 8.91 37.95 11.35
C ALA A 382 8.06 39.04 10.68
N SER A 383 6.95 39.48 11.30
CA SER A 383 6.10 40.55 10.79
C SER A 383 5.33 41.26 11.90
N ASP A 384 5.00 42.54 11.69
CA ASP A 384 4.11 43.31 12.58
C ASP A 384 2.61 43.18 12.28
N ALA A 385 2.26 42.50 11.19
CA ALA A 385 0.86 42.22 10.85
C ALA A 385 0.20 41.27 11.87
N VAL A 386 -1.14 41.31 12.00
CA VAL A 386 -1.87 40.33 12.80
C VAL A 386 -1.94 38.98 12.09
N VAL A 387 -2.18 39.02 10.78
CA VAL A 387 -2.18 37.83 9.91
C VAL A 387 -1.39 38.12 8.63
N LEU A 388 -0.78 37.09 8.08
CA LEU A 388 -0.05 37.16 6.82
C LEU A 388 -0.64 36.12 5.86
N THR A 389 -0.97 36.50 4.63
CA THR A 389 -1.29 35.55 3.56
C THR A 389 -0.02 34.97 3.00
N LYS A 390 0.00 33.65 2.76
CA LYS A 390 1.11 32.91 2.18
C LYS A 390 0.68 32.31 0.86
N ASP A 391 1.62 32.10 -0.04
CA ASP A 391 1.37 31.37 -1.27
C ASP A 391 0.93 29.91 -0.98
N ALA A 392 -0.08 29.45 -1.73
CA ALA A 392 -0.45 28.05 -1.75
C ALA A 392 0.70 27.24 -2.37
N ALA A 393 1.05 26.12 -1.75
CA ALA A 393 2.06 25.23 -2.32
C ALA A 393 1.51 24.59 -3.61
N GLU A 394 2.40 24.17 -4.50
CA GLU A 394 1.97 23.53 -5.77
C GLU A 394 1.11 22.29 -5.52
N GLY A 395 1.41 21.52 -4.47
CA GLY A 395 0.64 20.35 -4.05
C GLY A 395 -0.78 20.66 -3.55
N ASP A 396 -1.00 21.89 -3.04
CA ASP A 396 -2.29 22.33 -2.50
C ASP A 396 -3.32 22.63 -3.59
N ILE A 397 -2.90 22.82 -4.84
CA ILE A 397 -3.74 23.32 -5.92
C ILE A 397 -4.13 22.17 -6.84
N TRP A 398 -5.43 21.84 -6.90
CA TRP A 398 -6.00 20.79 -7.73
C TRP A 398 -6.89 21.39 -8.84
N THR A 399 -7.58 20.55 -9.57
CA THR A 399 -8.50 20.98 -10.64
C THR A 399 -9.70 21.75 -10.13
N SER A 400 -10.28 21.32 -8.99
CA SER A 400 -11.52 21.85 -8.43
C SER A 400 -11.44 22.22 -6.95
N LYS A 401 -10.29 22.05 -6.33
CA LYS A 401 -10.03 22.34 -4.90
C LYS A 401 -8.65 22.94 -4.68
N ALA A 402 -8.50 23.67 -3.58
CA ALA A 402 -7.21 24.18 -3.14
C ALA A 402 -7.15 24.32 -1.62
N VAL A 403 -5.94 24.34 -1.06
CA VAL A 403 -5.69 24.70 0.33
C VAL A 403 -5.08 26.09 0.37
N LEU A 404 -5.79 27.04 0.99
CA LEU A 404 -5.32 28.39 1.22
C LEU A 404 -4.42 28.41 2.45
N ARG A 405 -3.35 29.19 2.39
CA ARG A 405 -2.34 29.28 3.47
C ARG A 405 -2.16 30.69 3.98
N GLY A 406 -1.91 30.79 5.28
CA GLY A 406 -1.59 32.04 5.96
C GLY A 406 -0.91 31.77 7.29
N GLY A 407 -0.58 32.84 8.00
CA GLY A 407 0.02 32.77 9.33
C GLY A 407 -0.57 33.78 10.29
N LEU A 408 -0.75 33.36 11.53
CA LEU A 408 -1.09 34.22 12.66
C LEU A 408 0.20 34.81 13.22
N MET A 409 0.39 36.14 13.04
CA MET A 409 1.59 36.82 13.46
C MET A 409 1.50 37.32 14.91
N LYS A 410 0.32 37.75 15.32
CA LYS A 410 0.01 38.21 16.68
C LYS A 410 -1.21 37.46 17.21
N ASP A 411 -1.16 37.06 18.46
CA ASP A 411 -2.31 36.44 19.12
C ASP A 411 -3.52 37.36 19.07
N THR A 412 -4.67 36.81 18.71
CA THR A 412 -5.93 37.52 18.64
C THR A 412 -7.09 36.62 19.02
N SER A 413 -8.16 37.22 19.55
CA SER A 413 -9.45 36.55 19.75
C SER A 413 -10.42 36.77 18.58
N ASP A 414 -9.99 37.53 17.57
CA ASP A 414 -10.79 37.82 16.40
C ASP A 414 -10.99 36.55 15.54
N PRO A 415 -12.14 36.40 14.86
CA PRO A 415 -12.33 35.30 13.92
C PRO A 415 -11.28 35.33 12.81
N LEU A 416 -10.71 34.14 12.51
CA LEU A 416 -9.73 33.94 11.45
C LEU A 416 -10.43 33.34 10.24
N ILE A 417 -10.33 34.00 9.09
CA ILE A 417 -10.91 33.55 7.83
C ILE A 417 -9.96 33.81 6.66
N PHE A 418 -10.23 33.14 5.53
CA PHE A 418 -9.76 33.59 4.24
C PHE A 418 -10.90 34.14 3.41
N ARG A 419 -10.62 35.20 2.66
CA ARG A 419 -11.45 35.64 1.53
C ARG A 419 -10.79 35.22 0.25
N TYR A 420 -11.56 34.67 -0.68
CA TYR A 420 -11.06 34.27 -2.00
C TYR A 420 -12.06 34.66 -3.08
N ARG A 421 -11.57 34.79 -4.32
CA ARG A 421 -12.38 35.10 -5.50
C ARG A 421 -11.68 34.66 -6.76
N THR A 422 -12.42 34.51 -7.86
CA THR A 422 -11.83 34.47 -9.19
C THR A 422 -11.11 35.79 -9.46
N ALA A 423 -9.89 35.74 -9.99
CA ALA A 423 -9.08 36.94 -10.24
C ALA A 423 -9.86 37.94 -11.13
N GLY A 424 -9.89 39.21 -10.68
CA GLY A 424 -10.63 40.27 -11.33
C GLY A 424 -12.14 40.35 -11.01
N SER A 425 -12.71 39.39 -10.25
CA SER A 425 -14.09 39.48 -9.74
C SER A 425 -14.17 40.53 -8.63
N SER A 426 -15.32 41.21 -8.53
CA SER A 426 -15.62 42.10 -7.42
C SER A 426 -16.19 41.36 -6.21
N VAL A 427 -16.64 40.12 -6.36
CA VAL A 427 -17.29 39.33 -5.31
C VAL A 427 -16.27 38.44 -4.63
N TRP A 428 -16.18 38.59 -3.29
CA TRP A 428 -15.37 37.73 -2.43
C TRP A 428 -16.25 36.69 -1.75
N GLU A 429 -15.75 35.48 -1.66
CA GLU A 429 -16.27 34.40 -0.84
C GLU A 429 -15.41 34.29 0.41
N GLU A 430 -16.02 33.80 1.51
CA GLU A 430 -15.33 33.65 2.80
C GLU A 430 -15.33 32.19 3.23
N VAL A 431 -14.21 31.75 3.81
CA VAL A 431 -14.08 30.43 4.41
C VAL A 431 -13.36 30.56 5.76
N PRO A 432 -13.88 29.89 6.82
CA PRO A 432 -13.21 29.84 8.12
C PRO A 432 -11.82 29.24 8.00
N ALA A 433 -10.83 29.81 8.68
CA ALA A 433 -9.49 29.25 8.76
C ALA A 433 -9.39 28.30 9.96
N THR A 434 -8.68 27.18 9.75
CA THR A 434 -8.21 26.30 10.81
C THR A 434 -6.82 26.78 11.22
N LEU A 435 -6.58 26.88 12.54
CA LEU A 435 -5.31 27.27 13.11
C LEU A 435 -4.61 26.05 13.72
N ASN A 436 -3.38 25.80 13.29
CA ASN A 436 -2.49 24.83 13.91
C ASN A 436 -1.20 25.54 14.34
N GLY A 437 -1.02 25.74 15.64
CA GLY A 437 0.00 26.67 16.14
C GLY A 437 -0.28 28.08 15.63
N LYS A 438 0.59 28.59 14.75
CA LYS A 438 0.42 29.87 14.05
C LYS A 438 0.12 29.72 12.55
N GLU A 439 0.05 28.52 12.04
CA GLU A 439 -0.29 28.25 10.65
C GLU A 439 -1.82 28.30 10.48
N MET A 440 -2.27 29.12 9.53
CA MET A 440 -3.67 29.24 9.12
C MET A 440 -3.87 28.49 7.82
N THR A 441 -4.85 27.59 7.74
CA THR A 441 -5.20 26.89 6.50
C THR A 441 -6.72 26.88 6.31
N ALA A 442 -7.17 26.79 5.06
CA ALA A 442 -8.55 26.50 4.72
C ALA A 442 -8.64 25.73 3.41
N SER A 443 -9.40 24.64 3.39
CA SER A 443 -9.67 23.89 2.16
C SER A 443 -10.90 24.48 1.47
N ILE A 444 -10.79 24.75 0.17
CA ILE A 444 -11.89 25.22 -0.67
C ILE A 444 -12.11 24.25 -1.81
N THR A 445 -13.37 24.03 -2.18
CA THR A 445 -13.79 23.08 -3.22
C THR A 445 -14.77 23.74 -4.20
N GLY A 446 -15.10 23.04 -5.29
CA GLY A 446 -16.02 23.57 -6.29
C GLY A 446 -15.41 24.66 -7.17
N LEU A 447 -14.09 24.75 -7.22
CA LEU A 447 -13.38 25.70 -8.05
C LEU A 447 -13.50 25.33 -9.55
N LYS A 448 -13.42 26.33 -10.41
CA LYS A 448 -13.38 26.12 -11.86
C LYS A 448 -11.99 25.70 -12.30
N VAL A 449 -11.92 24.74 -13.20
CA VAL A 449 -10.66 24.24 -13.78
C VAL A 449 -9.91 25.35 -14.54
N ALA A 450 -8.59 25.31 -14.55
CA ALA A 450 -7.69 26.23 -15.27
C ALA A 450 -8.02 27.72 -15.01
N THR A 451 -8.47 28.03 -13.79
CA THR A 451 -8.97 29.36 -13.41
C THR A 451 -8.06 29.98 -12.34
N THR A 452 -7.68 31.23 -12.50
CA THR A 452 -6.89 31.96 -11.52
C THR A 452 -7.77 32.54 -10.42
N TYR A 453 -7.38 32.31 -9.19
CA TYR A 453 -8.00 32.83 -7.97
C TYR A 453 -7.05 33.74 -7.21
N GLU A 454 -7.63 34.67 -6.45
CA GLU A 454 -6.95 35.53 -5.50
C GLU A 454 -7.49 35.24 -4.10
N TYR A 455 -6.64 35.32 -3.08
CA TYR A 455 -7.08 35.15 -1.70
C TYR A 455 -6.25 35.96 -0.71
N VAL A 456 -6.85 36.22 0.46
CA VAL A 456 -6.25 37.03 1.52
C VAL A 456 -6.67 36.49 2.90
N ALA A 457 -5.73 36.38 3.82
CA ALA A 457 -5.99 36.04 5.22
C ALA A 457 -6.53 37.27 5.99
N ILE A 458 -7.49 37.03 6.89
CA ILE A 458 -8.17 38.10 7.66
C ILE A 458 -8.33 37.66 9.12
N ALA A 459 -8.06 38.58 10.05
CA ALA A 459 -8.40 38.46 11.47
C ALA A 459 -9.39 39.60 11.84
N GLY A 460 -10.64 39.22 12.08
CA GLY A 460 -11.71 40.19 12.33
C GLY A 460 -11.90 41.18 11.18
N GLN A 461 -11.51 42.42 11.38
CA GLN A 461 -11.54 43.47 10.35
C GLN A 461 -10.16 43.76 9.72
N LYS A 462 -9.11 43.08 10.17
CA LYS A 462 -7.74 43.29 9.71
C LYS A 462 -7.35 42.26 8.66
N ALA A 463 -7.17 42.73 7.43
CA ALA A 463 -6.67 41.89 6.34
C ALA A 463 -5.13 41.93 6.29
N SER A 464 -4.53 40.84 5.84
CA SER A 464 -3.13 40.83 5.41
C SER A 464 -2.92 41.85 4.30
N SER A 465 -1.78 42.49 4.29
CA SER A 465 -1.35 43.39 3.19
C SER A 465 -1.00 42.63 1.90
N VAL A 466 -0.83 41.30 2.00
CA VAL A 466 -0.45 40.44 0.90
C VAL A 466 -1.67 39.70 0.38
N VAL A 467 -1.95 39.83 -0.93
CA VAL A 467 -2.93 39.03 -1.66
C VAL A 467 -2.17 38.03 -2.51
N CYS A 468 -2.40 36.75 -2.25
CA CYS A 468 -1.79 35.68 -3.02
C CYS A 468 -2.68 35.21 -4.16
N ARG A 469 -2.09 34.56 -5.15
CA ARG A 469 -2.77 34.05 -6.34
C ARG A 469 -2.39 32.59 -6.58
N PHE A 470 -3.35 31.83 -7.09
CA PHE A 470 -3.08 30.51 -7.62
C PHE A 470 -3.96 30.26 -8.85
N THR A 471 -3.57 29.29 -9.68
CA THR A 471 -4.39 28.84 -10.82
C THR A 471 -4.64 27.36 -10.68
N THR A 472 -5.93 26.96 -10.67
CA THR A 472 -6.33 25.55 -10.62
C THR A 472 -5.78 24.77 -11.81
N GLU A 473 -5.53 23.47 -11.61
CA GLU A 473 -5.00 22.60 -12.65
C GLU A 473 -5.97 22.48 -13.84
N LYS A 474 -5.44 22.10 -15.00
CA LYS A 474 -6.25 21.74 -16.17
C LYS A 474 -6.80 20.33 -15.98
N ALA A 475 -8.01 20.09 -16.42
CA ALA A 475 -8.57 18.74 -16.52
C ALA A 475 -8.11 18.10 -17.85
N ALA A 476 -6.81 17.76 -17.92
CA ALA A 476 -6.23 17.18 -19.12
C ALA A 476 -6.79 15.77 -19.38
N GLN A 477 -7.05 15.44 -20.65
CA GLN A 477 -7.52 14.11 -21.05
C GLN A 477 -6.44 13.35 -21.83
N LEU A 478 -6.64 12.04 -21.96
CA LEU A 478 -5.74 11.16 -22.72
C LEU A 478 -5.91 11.40 -24.22
N PRO A 479 -4.83 11.58 -24.99
CA PRO A 479 -4.93 11.65 -26.45
C PRO A 479 -5.42 10.33 -27.06
N ASN A 480 -6.24 10.39 -28.10
CA ASN A 480 -6.80 9.22 -28.79
C ASN A 480 -7.43 8.20 -27.85
N ALA A 481 -8.17 8.67 -26.86
CA ALA A 481 -8.75 7.85 -25.78
C ALA A 481 -9.91 6.96 -26.26
N GLY A 482 -10.58 7.31 -27.35
CA GLY A 482 -11.56 6.48 -28.05
C GLY A 482 -10.95 5.59 -29.14
N PHE A 483 -9.62 5.53 -29.25
CA PHE A 483 -8.89 4.64 -30.16
C PHE A 483 -9.34 4.70 -31.63
N GLU A 484 -9.78 5.87 -32.12
CA GLU A 484 -10.23 6.07 -33.47
C GLU A 484 -9.09 6.22 -34.49
N ASN A 485 -7.91 6.67 -34.03
CA ASN A 485 -6.78 7.01 -34.90
C ASN A 485 -5.77 5.88 -34.94
N TRP A 486 -5.63 5.26 -36.10
CA TRP A 486 -4.69 4.19 -36.38
C TRP A 486 -3.96 4.41 -37.70
N HIS A 487 -2.75 3.89 -37.83
CA HIS A 487 -2.06 3.79 -39.11
C HIS A 487 -1.16 2.55 -39.15
N GLY A 488 -0.70 2.20 -40.38
CA GLY A 488 0.09 1.01 -40.58
C GLY A 488 -0.74 -0.29 -40.44
N SER A 489 -0.17 -1.39 -40.82
CA SER A 489 -0.84 -2.70 -40.73
C SER A 489 0.07 -3.82 -40.30
N LYS A 490 1.39 -3.57 -40.23
CA LYS A 490 2.40 -4.57 -39.81
C LYS A 490 3.67 -3.85 -39.36
N PRO A 491 3.78 -3.34 -38.15
CA PRO A 491 2.75 -3.32 -37.08
C PRO A 491 1.67 -2.25 -37.30
N ALA A 492 0.51 -2.45 -36.65
CA ALA A 492 -0.50 -1.42 -36.47
C ALA A 492 -0.08 -0.47 -35.34
N TYR A 493 -0.23 0.83 -35.58
CA TYR A 493 0.09 1.92 -34.63
C TYR A 493 -1.16 2.65 -34.19
N VAL A 494 -1.23 3.05 -32.92
CA VAL A 494 -2.42 3.63 -32.27
C VAL A 494 -2.38 5.17 -32.30
N TYR A 495 -2.05 5.76 -33.45
CA TYR A 495 -2.07 7.21 -33.71
C TYR A 495 -2.12 7.49 -35.22
N GLU A 496 -2.45 8.71 -35.59
CA GLU A 496 -2.50 9.14 -37.03
C GLU A 496 -1.10 9.13 -37.64
N SER A 497 -1.04 8.82 -38.92
CA SER A 497 0.23 8.93 -39.68
C SER A 497 0.74 10.38 -39.67
N GLY A 498 1.97 10.55 -39.15
CA GLY A 498 2.56 11.88 -38.96
C GLY A 498 2.12 12.58 -37.66
N GLY A 499 1.25 11.97 -36.88
CA GLY A 499 0.82 12.46 -35.55
C GLY A 499 1.80 12.17 -34.43
N THR A 500 1.46 12.63 -33.24
CA THR A 500 2.26 12.35 -32.03
C THR A 500 1.81 11.05 -31.38
N MET A 501 2.75 10.14 -31.19
CA MET A 501 2.51 8.89 -30.48
C MET A 501 2.31 9.13 -28.99
N PHE A 502 1.15 8.77 -28.45
CA PHE A 502 0.88 8.69 -27.02
C PHE A 502 0.85 7.24 -26.55
N TRP A 503 0.13 6.40 -27.28
CA TRP A 503 -0.02 4.96 -27.05
C TRP A 503 0.94 4.17 -27.92
N ASP A 504 1.44 3.07 -27.35
CA ASP A 504 2.16 2.03 -28.09
C ASP A 504 1.76 0.64 -27.62
N THR A 505 2.24 -0.40 -28.30
CA THR A 505 1.81 -1.79 -28.10
C THR A 505 2.99 -2.75 -28.21
N GLY A 506 2.78 -4.00 -27.82
CA GLY A 506 3.73 -5.09 -28.04
C GLY A 506 3.82 -5.58 -29.51
N ASN A 507 3.06 -4.96 -30.44
CA ASN A 507 3.07 -5.33 -31.86
C ASN A 507 4.48 -5.35 -32.48
N HIS A 508 5.34 -4.41 -32.08
CA HIS A 508 6.75 -4.38 -32.54
C HIS A 508 7.51 -5.68 -32.29
N GLY A 509 7.25 -6.30 -31.13
CA GLY A 509 7.83 -7.59 -30.75
C GLY A 509 7.18 -8.76 -31.49
N SER A 510 5.84 -8.83 -31.44
CA SER A 510 5.07 -9.94 -32.03
C SER A 510 5.15 -9.97 -33.56
N GLN A 511 5.36 -8.84 -34.22
CA GLN A 511 5.59 -8.76 -35.68
C GLN A 511 6.90 -9.40 -36.13
N LYS A 512 7.87 -9.67 -35.24
CA LYS A 512 9.01 -10.53 -35.56
C LYS A 512 8.56 -11.95 -35.95
N ALA A 513 7.38 -12.37 -35.45
CA ALA A 513 6.70 -13.61 -35.85
C ALA A 513 5.51 -13.37 -36.80
N GLY A 514 5.38 -12.18 -37.37
CA GLY A 514 4.38 -11.84 -38.41
C GLY A 514 2.95 -11.66 -37.89
N THR A 515 2.72 -11.37 -36.60
CA THR A 515 1.39 -11.21 -36.01
C THR A 515 1.29 -9.95 -35.15
N ASP A 516 0.17 -9.23 -35.25
CA ASP A 516 -0.21 -8.18 -34.31
C ASP A 516 -1.06 -8.76 -33.17
N ILE A 517 -0.80 -8.30 -31.96
CA ILE A 517 -1.54 -8.65 -30.73
C ILE A 517 -2.50 -7.52 -30.34
N THR A 518 -2.39 -6.36 -30.96
CA THR A 518 -3.27 -5.21 -30.73
C THR A 518 -3.64 -4.57 -32.08
N THR A 519 -4.94 -4.43 -32.33
CA THR A 519 -5.47 -3.94 -33.62
C THR A 519 -6.72 -3.08 -33.40
N ALA A 520 -7.05 -2.23 -34.38
CA ALA A 520 -8.37 -1.61 -34.44
C ALA A 520 -9.45 -2.68 -34.71
N ASP A 521 -10.58 -2.59 -34.04
CA ASP A 521 -11.73 -3.46 -34.26
C ASP A 521 -12.99 -2.62 -34.39
N GLY A 522 -13.63 -2.66 -35.58
CA GLY A 522 -14.88 -1.97 -35.84
C GLY A 522 -16.14 -2.81 -35.58
N SER A 523 -15.98 -4.05 -35.13
CA SER A 523 -17.12 -4.92 -34.83
C SER A 523 -17.57 -4.84 -33.36
N VAL A 524 -16.69 -4.42 -32.46
CA VAL A 524 -16.96 -4.21 -31.05
C VAL A 524 -16.41 -2.85 -30.67
N ALA A 525 -17.26 -1.82 -30.65
CA ALA A 525 -16.93 -0.47 -30.22
C ALA A 525 -18.05 0.04 -29.31
N HIS A 526 -17.73 0.89 -28.35
CA HIS A 526 -18.73 1.59 -27.55
C HIS A 526 -19.24 2.82 -28.29
N SER A 527 -18.32 3.61 -28.81
CA SER A 527 -18.66 4.75 -29.68
C SER A 527 -17.73 4.83 -30.89
N GLY A 528 -18.00 5.76 -31.82
CA GLY A 528 -17.15 5.95 -32.99
C GLY A 528 -17.13 4.77 -33.97
N ASN A 529 -15.97 4.52 -34.59
CA ASN A 529 -15.78 3.48 -35.58
C ASN A 529 -14.93 2.30 -35.10
N TYR A 530 -14.09 2.51 -34.13
CA TYR A 530 -13.11 1.52 -33.69
C TYR A 530 -12.96 1.49 -32.18
N SER A 531 -12.63 0.31 -31.64
CA SER A 531 -12.03 0.12 -30.32
C SER A 531 -10.64 -0.46 -30.47
N ALA A 532 -9.85 -0.46 -29.40
CA ALA A 532 -8.57 -1.19 -29.33
C ALA A 532 -8.84 -2.64 -28.93
N LYS A 533 -8.58 -3.60 -29.83
CA LYS A 533 -8.64 -5.04 -29.56
C LYS A 533 -7.27 -5.55 -29.19
N LEU A 534 -7.12 -6.03 -27.96
CA LEU A 534 -5.93 -6.64 -27.39
C LEU A 534 -6.13 -8.16 -27.31
N GLU A 535 -5.41 -8.95 -28.09
CA GLU A 535 -5.59 -10.40 -28.18
C GLU A 535 -4.28 -11.12 -27.86
N SER A 536 -4.28 -11.92 -26.80
CA SER A 536 -3.14 -12.75 -26.44
C SER A 536 -2.93 -13.90 -27.41
N LYS A 537 -1.72 -14.04 -27.94
CA LYS A 537 -1.37 -14.98 -29.01
C LYS A 537 -0.08 -15.74 -28.69
N PHE A 538 0.07 -16.91 -29.31
CA PHE A 538 1.36 -17.52 -29.43
C PHE A 538 2.06 -17.00 -30.69
N ALA A 539 2.98 -16.06 -30.51
CA ALA A 539 3.78 -15.47 -31.60
C ALA A 539 4.87 -16.46 -32.01
N SER A 540 4.73 -17.08 -33.18
CA SER A 540 5.65 -18.13 -33.62
C SER A 540 6.00 -18.04 -35.11
N MET A 541 7.23 -18.44 -35.43
CA MET A 541 7.69 -18.68 -36.79
C MET A 541 8.17 -20.11 -36.91
N LEU A 542 7.63 -20.87 -37.88
CA LEU A 542 7.93 -22.29 -38.07
C LEU A 542 7.70 -23.18 -36.83
N GLY A 543 6.70 -22.83 -35.98
CA GLY A 543 6.35 -23.56 -34.76
C GLY A 543 7.24 -23.26 -33.54
N ILE A 544 8.23 -22.38 -33.69
CA ILE A 544 9.05 -21.90 -32.56
C ILE A 544 8.61 -20.49 -32.22
N GLY A 545 8.30 -20.21 -30.96
CA GLY A 545 7.77 -18.91 -30.55
C GLY A 545 7.59 -18.81 -29.04
N GLN A 546 6.87 -17.77 -28.67
CA GLN A 546 6.56 -17.50 -27.26
C GLN A 546 5.16 -16.88 -27.12
N PHE A 547 4.62 -16.95 -25.92
CA PHE A 547 3.38 -16.26 -25.57
C PHE A 547 3.59 -14.74 -25.63
N ALA A 548 2.64 -14.03 -26.21
CA ALA A 548 2.60 -12.57 -26.29
C ALA A 548 1.21 -12.09 -25.89
N ALA A 549 1.11 -11.40 -24.75
CA ALA A 549 -0.13 -10.81 -24.28
C ALA A 549 -0.53 -9.62 -25.15
N GLY A 550 -1.82 -9.55 -25.55
CA GLY A 550 -2.38 -8.35 -26.15
C GLY A 550 -2.31 -7.20 -25.16
N ASN A 551 -1.65 -6.10 -25.53
CA ASN A 551 -1.43 -4.98 -24.62
C ASN A 551 -1.42 -3.63 -25.33
N ILE A 552 -1.74 -2.58 -24.57
CA ILE A 552 -1.57 -1.18 -24.97
C ILE A 552 -1.08 -0.40 -23.75
N PHE A 553 -0.19 0.56 -23.97
CA PHE A 553 0.37 1.36 -22.88
C PHE A 553 0.70 2.79 -23.34
N SER A 554 0.60 3.74 -22.41
CA SER A 554 1.10 5.10 -22.64
C SER A 554 2.62 5.10 -22.58
N GLY A 555 3.28 5.17 -23.73
CA GLY A 555 4.71 5.00 -23.82
C GLY A 555 5.24 4.76 -25.22
N LYS A 556 6.35 4.03 -25.31
CA LYS A 556 6.98 3.61 -26.57
C LYS A 556 7.62 2.25 -26.40
N TYR A 557 7.45 1.38 -27.38
CA TYR A 557 8.22 0.15 -27.50
C TYR A 557 9.64 0.48 -28.01
N LEU A 558 10.67 0.23 -27.20
CA LEU A 558 12.03 0.70 -27.49
C LEU A 558 12.85 -0.32 -28.26
N ALA A 559 12.76 -1.61 -27.91
CA ALA A 559 13.57 -2.65 -28.54
C ALA A 559 13.01 -4.05 -28.32
N THR A 560 13.38 -4.98 -29.19
CA THR A 560 13.31 -6.42 -28.97
C THR A 560 14.72 -6.98 -28.87
N ASN A 561 15.11 -7.41 -27.67
CA ASN A 561 16.40 -8.06 -27.47
C ASN A 561 16.26 -9.57 -27.71
N MET A 562 16.81 -10.06 -28.81
CA MET A 562 16.73 -11.48 -29.15
C MET A 562 17.72 -12.30 -28.31
N ASP A 563 17.22 -13.37 -27.69
CA ASP A 563 18.03 -14.39 -27.02
C ASP A 563 17.77 -15.77 -27.65
N GLY A 564 18.50 -16.04 -28.70
CA GLY A 564 18.27 -17.16 -29.61
C GLY A 564 17.00 -16.93 -30.43
N VAL A 565 15.96 -17.74 -30.20
CA VAL A 565 14.69 -17.69 -30.93
C VAL A 565 13.59 -16.94 -30.17
N VAL A 566 13.84 -16.52 -28.94
CA VAL A 566 12.90 -15.77 -28.10
C VAL A 566 13.26 -14.29 -28.06
N GLY A 567 12.26 -13.43 -28.01
CA GLY A 567 12.42 -11.98 -27.98
C GLY A 567 12.00 -11.40 -26.60
N ASN A 568 12.89 -10.60 -26.03
CA ASN A 568 12.61 -9.86 -24.79
C ASN A 568 12.29 -8.41 -25.13
N GLY A 569 11.14 -7.92 -24.72
CA GLY A 569 10.71 -6.55 -24.95
C GLY A 569 11.42 -5.56 -24.02
N VAL A 570 11.74 -4.38 -24.56
CA VAL A 570 12.15 -3.22 -23.79
C VAL A 570 11.16 -2.11 -24.10
N LEU A 571 10.49 -1.61 -23.06
CA LEU A 571 9.41 -0.63 -23.17
C LEU A 571 9.73 0.60 -22.32
N GLY A 572 9.57 1.78 -22.88
CA GLY A 572 9.58 3.03 -22.14
C GLY A 572 8.14 3.41 -21.77
N TRP A 573 7.80 3.35 -20.51
CA TRP A 573 6.48 3.71 -20.01
C TRP A 573 6.46 5.11 -19.43
N GLY A 574 5.33 5.77 -19.65
CA GLY A 574 5.03 7.10 -19.13
C GLY A 574 5.06 8.20 -20.20
N ARG A 575 4.13 9.12 -20.06
CA ARG A 575 4.00 10.32 -20.88
C ARG A 575 3.91 11.55 -19.99
N PRO A 576 4.41 12.73 -20.42
CA PRO A 576 4.32 13.96 -19.65
C PRO A 576 2.87 14.27 -19.25
N PHE A 577 2.63 14.46 -17.96
CA PHE A 577 1.31 14.72 -17.43
C PHE A 577 1.41 15.35 -16.04
N ALA A 578 0.60 16.40 -15.78
CA ALA A 578 0.70 17.18 -14.57
C ALA A 578 -0.63 17.40 -13.83
N SER A 579 -1.74 16.83 -14.33
CA SER A 579 -3.04 16.92 -13.68
C SER A 579 -3.27 15.74 -12.73
N ARG A 580 -4.20 15.88 -11.79
CA ARG A 580 -4.52 14.88 -10.77
C ARG A 580 -5.97 14.41 -10.90
N PRO A 581 -6.26 13.45 -11.83
CA PRO A 581 -7.60 12.86 -11.95
C PRO A 581 -7.92 11.99 -10.73
N THR A 582 -9.19 11.89 -10.37
CA THR A 582 -9.67 11.05 -9.26
C THR A 582 -9.97 9.61 -9.71
N ALA A 583 -10.19 9.39 -11.01
CA ALA A 583 -10.40 8.05 -11.57
C ALA A 583 -10.02 7.98 -13.05
N LEU A 584 -9.79 6.76 -13.53
CA LEU A 584 -9.82 6.38 -14.96
C LEU A 584 -11.10 5.60 -15.22
N ARG A 585 -11.93 6.11 -16.11
CA ARG A 585 -13.17 5.48 -16.59
C ARG A 585 -13.02 5.07 -18.04
N GLY A 586 -13.83 4.15 -18.50
CA GLY A 586 -13.89 3.75 -19.91
C GLY A 586 -14.81 2.58 -20.13
N TYR A 587 -14.78 2.01 -21.32
CA TYR A 587 -15.62 0.88 -21.71
C TYR A 587 -14.76 -0.31 -22.09
N ILE A 588 -15.18 -1.50 -21.67
CA ILE A 588 -14.45 -2.75 -21.86
C ILE A 588 -15.40 -3.88 -22.26
N ARG A 589 -14.92 -4.76 -23.12
CA ARG A 589 -15.37 -6.15 -23.23
C ARG A 589 -14.17 -7.04 -23.02
N TYR A 590 -14.28 -8.03 -22.15
CA TYR A 590 -13.22 -8.98 -21.89
C TYR A 590 -13.68 -10.40 -22.07
N LEU A 591 -12.91 -11.19 -22.80
CA LEU A 591 -13.07 -12.64 -22.92
C LEU A 591 -11.85 -13.32 -22.29
N SER A 592 -12.06 -13.91 -21.12
CA SER A 592 -11.05 -14.75 -20.47
C SER A 592 -10.98 -16.10 -21.15
N ASN A 593 -9.79 -16.56 -21.47
CA ASN A 593 -9.55 -17.93 -21.90
C ASN A 593 -8.74 -18.67 -20.84
N THR A 594 -8.63 -19.98 -20.98
CA THR A 594 -7.82 -20.80 -20.06
C THR A 594 -6.33 -20.54 -20.29
N VAL A 595 -5.57 -20.35 -19.20
CA VAL A 595 -4.12 -20.24 -19.22
C VAL A 595 -3.53 -21.53 -19.78
N ASN A 596 -2.97 -21.46 -20.96
CA ASN A 596 -2.33 -22.58 -21.65
C ASN A 596 -0.81 -22.41 -21.82
N TYR A 597 -0.28 -21.23 -21.46
CA TYR A 597 1.13 -20.95 -21.35
C TYR A 597 1.46 -20.41 -19.97
N ASN A 598 2.43 -21.07 -19.31
CA ASN A 598 3.01 -20.55 -18.06
C ASN A 598 4.54 -20.73 -18.13
N ASN A 599 5.25 -19.61 -18.23
CA ASN A 599 6.72 -19.57 -18.24
C ASN A 599 7.27 -19.36 -16.82
N LYS A 600 6.96 -20.29 -15.90
CA LYS A 600 7.38 -20.26 -14.49
C LYS A 600 6.83 -19.07 -13.71
N CYS A 601 5.71 -18.48 -14.13
CA CYS A 601 5.01 -17.48 -13.35
C CYS A 601 4.35 -18.14 -12.13
N GLU A 602 4.68 -17.65 -10.94
CA GLU A 602 4.17 -18.19 -9.67
C GLU A 602 2.77 -17.64 -9.31
N PHE A 603 2.31 -16.62 -10.04
CA PHE A 603 1.07 -15.90 -9.74
C PHE A 603 -0.17 -16.47 -10.42
N ILE A 604 -0.02 -17.40 -11.36
CA ILE A 604 -1.11 -18.04 -12.08
C ILE A 604 -0.69 -19.45 -12.51
N ASN A 605 -1.64 -20.40 -12.52
CA ASN A 605 -1.35 -21.78 -12.90
C ASN A 605 -1.86 -22.08 -14.31
N GLN A 606 -1.25 -23.05 -14.97
CA GLN A 606 -1.80 -23.60 -16.20
C GLN A 606 -3.14 -24.27 -15.90
N GLY A 607 -4.17 -23.93 -16.68
CA GLY A 607 -5.54 -24.41 -16.46
C GLY A 607 -6.44 -23.40 -15.74
N ASP A 608 -5.89 -22.40 -15.08
CA ASP A 608 -6.67 -21.29 -14.47
C ASP A 608 -7.35 -20.43 -15.55
N PRO A 609 -8.43 -19.71 -15.25
CA PRO A 609 -8.91 -18.62 -16.09
C PRO A 609 -7.85 -17.51 -16.18
N ASP A 610 -7.62 -16.98 -17.38
CA ASP A 610 -6.71 -15.86 -17.58
C ASP A 610 -7.30 -14.55 -17.01
N ILE A 611 -6.44 -13.61 -16.65
CA ILE A 611 -6.81 -12.36 -15.98
C ILE A 611 -6.44 -11.19 -16.89
N GLY A 612 -7.44 -10.39 -17.30
CA GLY A 612 -7.22 -9.08 -17.91
C GLY A 612 -6.93 -8.03 -16.84
N SER A 613 -6.11 -7.04 -17.15
CA SER A 613 -5.77 -5.97 -16.22
C SER A 613 -5.72 -4.61 -16.90
N ILE A 614 -6.20 -3.59 -16.21
CA ILE A 614 -6.03 -2.18 -16.58
C ILE A 614 -5.54 -1.46 -15.33
N PHE A 615 -4.47 -0.66 -15.47
CA PHE A 615 -4.01 0.19 -14.37
C PHE A 615 -3.59 1.58 -14.86
N ILE A 616 -3.73 2.55 -13.96
CA ILE A 616 -3.29 3.93 -14.10
C ILE A 616 -2.29 4.26 -13.00
N VAL A 617 -1.22 4.96 -13.36
CA VAL A 617 -0.22 5.44 -12.40
C VAL A 617 0.11 6.90 -12.72
N LEU A 618 0.11 7.71 -11.68
CA LEU A 618 0.63 9.07 -11.70
C LEU A 618 1.91 9.08 -10.88
N GLY A 619 2.97 9.67 -11.38
CA GLY A 619 4.23 9.66 -10.64
C GLY A 619 5.22 10.75 -11.07
N ASN A 620 6.33 10.78 -10.35
CA ASN A 620 7.40 11.74 -10.54
C ASN A 620 8.76 11.02 -10.52
N TRP A 621 9.03 10.25 -11.57
CA TRP A 621 10.25 9.46 -11.69
C TRP A 621 11.44 10.32 -12.17
N PRO A 622 12.66 10.05 -11.69
CA PRO A 622 13.88 10.73 -12.15
C PRO A 622 14.20 10.43 -13.62
N GLY A 623 13.59 9.35 -14.15
CA GLY A 623 13.80 8.86 -15.49
C GLY A 623 14.95 7.87 -15.62
N GLU A 624 14.79 6.93 -16.57
CA GLU A 624 15.81 5.95 -16.95
C GLU A 624 16.12 6.09 -18.44
N THR A 625 17.41 6.13 -18.79
CA THR A 625 17.84 6.27 -20.18
C THR A 625 18.10 4.92 -20.82
N TYR A 626 17.47 4.65 -21.96
CA TYR A 626 17.72 3.49 -22.82
C TYR A 626 17.98 3.95 -24.24
N SER A 627 19.11 3.56 -24.81
CA SER A 627 19.54 3.89 -26.19
C SER A 627 19.45 5.40 -26.52
N GLY A 628 19.71 6.28 -25.53
CA GLY A 628 19.72 7.74 -25.71
C GLY A 628 18.35 8.41 -25.53
N GLU A 629 17.28 7.67 -25.26
CA GLU A 629 15.96 8.21 -24.90
C GLU A 629 15.71 8.00 -23.40
N THR A 630 15.20 9.03 -22.70
CA THR A 630 14.88 8.97 -21.27
C THR A 630 13.37 8.81 -21.09
N TRP A 631 12.98 7.84 -20.27
CA TRP A 631 11.61 7.48 -19.97
C TRP A 631 11.38 7.47 -18.46
N PRO A 632 10.18 7.81 -17.97
CA PRO A 632 9.86 7.69 -16.54
C PRO A 632 10.19 6.30 -16.00
N VAL A 633 9.77 5.25 -16.69
CA VAL A 633 10.06 3.86 -16.34
C VAL A 633 10.50 3.09 -17.58
N VAL A 634 11.55 2.28 -17.45
CA VAL A 634 11.96 1.32 -18.50
C VAL A 634 11.65 -0.08 -17.99
N VAL A 635 10.74 -0.78 -18.70
CA VAL A 635 10.41 -2.18 -18.44
C VAL A 635 11.22 -3.08 -19.39
N LYS A 636 11.83 -4.13 -18.82
CA LYS A 636 12.63 -5.13 -19.58
C LYS A 636 12.16 -6.52 -19.22
N THR A 637 11.54 -7.22 -20.15
CA THR A 637 11.15 -8.62 -19.94
C THR A 637 12.35 -9.56 -20.15
N ASN A 638 12.32 -10.72 -19.52
CA ASN A 638 13.31 -11.77 -19.75
C ASN A 638 12.63 -13.15 -19.74
N TYR A 639 12.54 -13.78 -20.92
CA TYR A 639 11.86 -15.07 -21.09
C TYR A 639 12.58 -16.23 -20.40
N LYS A 640 13.92 -16.27 -20.49
CA LYS A 640 14.71 -17.40 -19.98
C LYS A 640 14.95 -17.34 -18.49
N ASP A 641 15.17 -16.13 -17.97
CA ASP A 641 15.48 -15.89 -16.57
C ASP A 641 14.71 -14.67 -16.06
N GLN A 642 13.57 -14.92 -15.46
CA GLN A 642 12.69 -13.87 -14.94
C GLN A 642 13.34 -13.05 -13.80
N SER A 643 14.35 -13.60 -13.11
CA SER A 643 15.09 -12.86 -12.09
C SER A 643 15.95 -11.72 -12.66
N GLN A 644 16.22 -11.74 -13.97
CA GLN A 644 16.91 -10.68 -14.70
C GLN A 644 15.95 -9.71 -15.41
N ALA A 645 14.64 -9.92 -15.26
CA ALA A 645 13.66 -8.97 -15.76
C ALA A 645 13.63 -7.70 -14.88
N GLN A 646 13.43 -6.57 -15.52
CA GLN A 646 13.15 -5.29 -14.84
C GLN A 646 11.69 -4.95 -15.11
N LEU A 647 10.80 -5.42 -14.24
CA LEU A 647 9.37 -5.18 -14.37
C LEU A 647 8.96 -3.93 -13.61
N PHE A 648 7.72 -3.48 -13.83
CA PHE A 648 7.17 -2.32 -13.14
C PHE A 648 7.01 -2.61 -11.63
N ASP A 649 7.61 -1.76 -10.81
CA ASP A 649 7.47 -1.85 -9.36
C ASP A 649 6.29 -0.99 -8.87
N VAL A 650 5.20 -1.65 -8.50
CA VAL A 650 4.00 -0.99 -7.95
C VAL A 650 4.25 -0.33 -6.59
N ASN A 651 5.35 -0.67 -5.90
CA ASN A 651 5.71 -0.11 -4.61
C ASN A 651 6.73 1.04 -4.71
N SER A 652 7.09 1.44 -5.95
CA SER A 652 8.03 2.53 -6.19
C SER A 652 7.62 3.81 -5.45
N GLU A 653 8.57 4.43 -4.76
CA GLU A 653 8.41 5.70 -4.04
C GLU A 653 8.04 6.89 -4.93
N TYR A 654 8.26 6.75 -6.24
CA TYR A 654 7.96 7.77 -7.24
C TYR A 654 6.47 7.80 -7.64
N ILE A 655 5.68 6.82 -7.20
CA ILE A 655 4.25 6.74 -7.49
C ILE A 655 3.49 7.70 -6.56
N ILE A 656 2.79 8.65 -7.16
CA ILE A 656 1.93 9.64 -6.47
C ILE A 656 0.51 9.14 -6.35
N GLY A 657 -0.02 8.52 -7.41
CA GLY A 657 -1.36 7.93 -7.42
C GLY A 657 -1.37 6.64 -8.23
N TYR A 658 -2.16 5.67 -7.81
CA TYR A 658 -2.28 4.35 -8.43
C TYR A 658 -3.72 3.86 -8.40
N GLY A 659 -4.15 3.22 -9.48
CA GLY A 659 -5.41 2.49 -9.54
C GLY A 659 -5.30 1.31 -10.48
N GLU A 660 -5.87 0.17 -10.10
CA GLU A 660 -5.88 -1.07 -10.90
C GLU A 660 -7.24 -1.76 -10.85
N LYS A 661 -7.65 -2.33 -11.97
CA LYS A 661 -8.80 -3.23 -12.05
C LYS A 661 -8.43 -4.49 -12.81
N ASN A 662 -8.70 -5.63 -12.19
CA ASN A 662 -8.48 -6.94 -12.75
C ASN A 662 -9.81 -7.57 -13.17
N PHE A 663 -9.82 -8.21 -14.33
CA PHE A 663 -10.96 -8.92 -14.89
C PHE A 663 -10.63 -10.42 -14.87
N THR A 664 -11.18 -11.14 -13.89
CA THR A 664 -10.91 -12.57 -13.65
C THR A 664 -11.89 -13.49 -14.39
N THR A 665 -12.94 -12.92 -14.99
CA THR A 665 -13.96 -13.64 -15.75
C THR A 665 -14.31 -12.83 -16.99
N SER A 666 -14.86 -13.49 -18.02
CA SER A 666 -15.41 -12.82 -19.18
C SER A 666 -16.55 -11.86 -18.78
N THR A 667 -16.65 -10.71 -19.47
CA THR A 667 -17.80 -9.82 -19.31
C THR A 667 -19.05 -10.47 -19.89
N GLU A 668 -20.22 -10.21 -19.28
CA GLU A 668 -21.48 -10.73 -19.77
C GLU A 668 -21.95 -9.98 -21.04
N GLY A 669 -22.59 -10.73 -21.94
CA GLY A 669 -23.17 -10.17 -23.16
C GLY A 669 -22.17 -9.93 -24.28
N GLU A 670 -22.66 -9.34 -25.39
CA GLU A 670 -21.85 -9.04 -26.59
C GLU A 670 -21.38 -7.57 -26.65
N GLY A 671 -21.90 -6.69 -25.80
CA GLY A 671 -21.55 -5.28 -25.71
C GLY A 671 -20.37 -4.99 -24.80
N MET A 672 -19.91 -3.73 -24.82
CA MET A 672 -18.94 -3.22 -23.86
C MET A 672 -19.65 -2.74 -22.60
N ILE A 673 -19.04 -2.93 -21.46
CA ILE A 673 -19.50 -2.45 -20.16
C ILE A 673 -18.61 -1.33 -19.65
N GLU A 674 -19.19 -0.41 -18.90
CA GLU A 674 -18.43 0.67 -18.25
C GLU A 674 -17.55 0.10 -17.12
N PHE A 675 -16.37 0.64 -16.98
CA PHE A 675 -15.53 0.42 -15.82
C PHE A 675 -15.08 1.75 -15.23
N ASP A 676 -14.82 1.73 -13.93
CA ASP A 676 -14.25 2.84 -13.17
C ASP A 676 -13.09 2.31 -12.32
N ILE A 677 -11.97 3.04 -12.33
CA ILE A 677 -10.75 2.73 -11.58
C ILE A 677 -10.41 3.97 -10.76
N PRO A 678 -10.79 4.04 -9.49
CA PRO A 678 -10.37 5.13 -8.62
C PRO A 678 -8.84 5.21 -8.51
N VAL A 679 -8.31 6.44 -8.50
CA VAL A 679 -6.89 6.68 -8.26
C VAL A 679 -6.67 6.89 -6.77
N ASP A 680 -6.02 5.92 -6.13
CA ASP A 680 -5.59 6.02 -4.75
C ASP A 680 -4.31 6.86 -4.67
N TYR A 681 -4.41 8.09 -4.14
CA TYR A 681 -3.27 8.99 -3.99
C TYR A 681 -2.45 8.64 -2.76
N ARG A 682 -1.18 8.28 -2.95
CA ARG A 682 -0.19 8.09 -1.87
C ARG A 682 0.32 9.43 -1.35
N TYR A 683 0.33 10.45 -2.21
CA TYR A 683 0.74 11.81 -1.89
C TYR A 683 -0.27 12.79 -2.48
N THR A 684 -0.81 13.65 -1.64
CA THR A 684 -1.74 14.71 -2.05
C THR A 684 -1.05 16.06 -2.20
N ASN A 685 0.14 16.21 -1.63
CA ASN A 685 0.97 17.40 -1.67
C ASN A 685 2.02 17.40 -2.80
N ARG A 686 1.98 16.42 -3.69
CA ARG A 686 2.88 16.30 -4.84
C ARG A 686 2.11 16.36 -6.15
N LYS A 687 2.75 16.95 -7.16
CA LYS A 687 2.21 17.02 -8.51
C LYS A 687 2.93 15.99 -9.39
N PRO A 688 2.20 15.20 -10.18
CA PRO A 688 2.83 14.26 -11.08
C PRO A 688 3.52 14.98 -12.24
N THR A 689 4.56 14.38 -12.78
CA THR A 689 5.22 14.80 -14.02
C THR A 689 4.94 13.83 -15.16
N ALA A 690 4.42 12.63 -14.84
CA ALA A 690 4.11 11.62 -15.83
C ALA A 690 2.88 10.81 -15.45
N ILE A 691 2.20 10.28 -16.49
CA ILE A 691 1.11 9.30 -16.41
C ILE A 691 1.52 8.02 -17.13
N ILE A 692 1.24 6.88 -16.50
CA ILE A 692 1.31 5.55 -17.10
C ILE A 692 -0.09 4.96 -17.08
N VAL A 693 -0.59 4.54 -18.24
CA VAL A 693 -1.81 3.75 -18.37
C VAL A 693 -1.46 2.51 -19.17
N VAL A 694 -1.77 1.35 -18.63
CA VAL A 694 -1.51 0.05 -19.27
C VAL A 694 -2.77 -0.78 -19.23
N ALA A 695 -3.11 -1.41 -20.35
CA ALA A 695 -4.12 -2.44 -20.42
C ALA A 695 -3.55 -3.69 -21.07
N SER A 696 -3.87 -4.86 -20.51
CA SER A 696 -3.42 -6.15 -21.02
C SER A 696 -4.54 -7.19 -20.94
N SER A 697 -4.71 -7.96 -22.02
CA SER A 697 -5.63 -9.10 -22.05
C SER A 697 -5.14 -10.29 -21.21
N SER A 698 -3.86 -10.29 -20.82
CA SER A 698 -3.25 -11.26 -19.88
C SER A 698 -2.32 -10.53 -18.93
N LYS A 699 -2.72 -10.39 -17.67
CA LYS A 699 -2.00 -9.65 -16.62
C LYS A 699 -0.53 -10.04 -16.47
N TYR A 700 -0.25 -11.32 -16.62
CA TYR A 700 1.09 -11.87 -16.46
C TYR A 700 1.84 -12.03 -17.78
N GLY A 701 1.48 -11.21 -18.77
CA GLY A 701 2.15 -11.16 -20.07
C GLY A 701 3.64 -10.85 -20.02
N ASP A 702 4.08 -10.03 -19.07
CA ASP A 702 5.49 -9.71 -18.83
C ASP A 702 6.29 -10.92 -18.35
N TYR A 703 5.62 -11.94 -17.80
CA TYR A 703 6.16 -13.26 -17.47
C TYR A 703 5.97 -14.28 -18.60
N PHE A 704 5.48 -13.84 -19.78
CA PHE A 704 5.13 -14.71 -20.92
C PHE A 704 4.13 -15.81 -20.54
N SER A 705 3.18 -15.47 -19.68
CA SER A 705 2.19 -16.40 -19.13
C SER A 705 0.78 -15.87 -19.34
N GLY A 706 -0.15 -16.76 -19.73
CA GLY A 706 -1.56 -16.43 -19.96
C GLY A 706 -2.27 -17.42 -20.88
N GLY A 707 -3.48 -17.06 -21.28
CA GLY A 707 -4.36 -17.83 -22.15
C GLY A 707 -4.36 -17.33 -23.59
N THR A 708 -3.91 -18.13 -24.55
CA THR A 708 -4.04 -17.78 -25.97
C THR A 708 -5.49 -17.57 -26.33
N GLY A 709 -5.82 -16.45 -26.98
CA GLY A 709 -7.18 -16.06 -27.33
C GLY A 709 -7.90 -15.25 -26.23
N SER A 710 -7.31 -15.04 -25.06
CA SER A 710 -7.81 -14.03 -24.11
C SER A 710 -7.81 -12.68 -24.83
N THR A 711 -8.96 -12.00 -24.83
CA THR A 711 -9.16 -10.79 -25.65
C THR A 711 -9.82 -9.70 -24.84
N MET A 712 -9.28 -8.51 -24.91
CA MET A 712 -9.83 -7.28 -24.33
C MET A 712 -10.10 -6.28 -25.44
N TRP A 713 -11.31 -5.76 -25.50
CA TRP A 713 -11.63 -4.55 -26.26
C TRP A 713 -11.72 -3.39 -25.28
N LEU A 714 -11.11 -2.28 -25.64
CA LEU A 714 -11.02 -1.09 -24.81
C LEU A 714 -11.41 0.13 -25.63
N ASP A 715 -12.25 1.00 -25.03
CA ASP A 715 -12.80 2.16 -25.73
C ASP A 715 -13.12 3.30 -24.76
N ASP A 716 -13.20 4.53 -25.32
CA ASP A 716 -13.65 5.76 -24.65
C ASP A 716 -13.09 5.95 -23.24
N LEU A 717 -11.76 5.94 -23.14
CA LEU A 717 -11.09 6.23 -21.86
C LEU A 717 -11.26 7.70 -21.47
N GLU A 718 -11.63 7.94 -20.23
CA GLU A 718 -11.81 9.26 -19.65
C GLU A 718 -11.07 9.39 -18.33
N LEU A 719 -10.36 10.49 -18.13
CA LEU A 719 -9.84 10.89 -16.83
C LEU A 719 -10.89 11.74 -16.10
N VAL A 720 -11.38 11.23 -14.97
CA VAL A 720 -12.40 11.90 -14.15
C VAL A 720 -11.71 12.87 -13.20
N TYR A 721 -12.27 14.06 -13.04
CA TYR A 721 -11.82 15.10 -12.11
C TYR A 721 -12.99 15.56 -11.24
N GLU A 722 -12.70 15.75 -9.95
CA GLU A 722 -13.67 16.30 -8.99
C GLU A 722 -13.34 17.75 -8.61
#